data_7f418ea468bc5ce65c1177ea720795c0
#
_entry.id   7f418ea468bc5ce65c1177ea720795c0
#
_cell.length_a   1.000
_cell.length_b   1.000
_cell.length_c   1.000
_cell.angle_alpha   90.00
_cell.angle_beta   90.00
_cell.angle_gamma   90.00
#
_symmetry.space_group_name_H-M   'P 1'
#
loop_
_entity.id
_entity.type
_entity.pdbx_description
1 polymer ?
#
loop_
_entity_poly.entity_id
_entity_poly.type
_entity_poly.pdbx_seq_one_letter_code
_entity_poly.pdbx_strand_id
1 'polypeptide(L)'
;MSETETENGNSTTAAAAAAVTEEEPVIGPGPAPRSRPKRPLQFEQAYLDSLPSANMYEKSYMHRDVVTHVAVSTADFFITGSADGHLKFWKKKALGIEFAKHFRSHLGPIEGLSVSGDGLLCCTISNDRSVKIYDVVNYDMMVMIRLPFTPGSIDWVYKQGDVKAKLAISDRNSSFVHIYDARSGSNEPLISREIHLGPVKVMKYNHIFDTVISADDKGIIEYWKPATLQFPEDGVNFKLKSDTNLFEIVKCKTTVSTIEVSPDGKQFSITSPDRRIRVFWFRTGKLRRVYDESLEVAQDLQRSDVPLYRLEAIDFGRRMAVEKEIEKTETAQQPNAIFDESSNFLIYATLLGIKIVNLHTNKVARILGKVENNDRFLKIALYQGDRSGKKIRKMPAAAANANESKDPLTDPTLLCCAFKKHRIYLFSRREPEEPEDATKGRDVFNEKPPPDELLSASDIGKSVTTSLPENVLMHTTLGDIHMKLYPEECPKTVENFTTHCRNGYYDNLIFHRVIKGFMIQTGDPLGDGTGGQSIWGREFEDEFHKSLRHDRPFTVSMANAGPNSNGSQFFITTVATPWLDNKHTVFGRVIKGMDVVQAIEKVKTDKSDKPYQDSVVTKGSTCSYYRERSDSFKKSLRETGLHYVRRSLRNQEKSLCIKKLGLACVGTKYSVLLSLCSYLYLLLVGEDASRATQNPKQRTIGLINEMS
;
A
#
# COMPACT_ATOMS: atom_id res chain seq x y z
N MET A 1 30.99 -97.06 6.16
CA MET A 1 31.34 -96.14 7.26
C MET A 1 31.44 -94.74 6.74
N SER A 2 30.70 -93.92 7.38
CA SER A 2 30.55 -92.44 7.26
C SER A 2 29.75 -91.93 6.08
N GLU A 3 28.64 -91.61 6.47
CA GLU A 3 27.48 -90.90 5.92
C GLU A 3 27.82 -89.43 5.60
N THR A 4 27.30 -88.93 4.53
CA THR A 4 27.18 -87.53 4.29
C THR A 4 25.80 -87.20 3.81
N GLU A 5 25.00 -86.59 4.69
CA GLU A 5 23.65 -86.10 4.44
C GLU A 5 23.68 -84.91 3.50
N THR A 6 22.86 -84.97 2.50
CA THR A 6 22.55 -83.83 1.63
C THR A 6 21.15 -83.29 2.02
N GLU A 7 21.11 -82.13 2.61
CA GLU A 7 19.87 -81.37 2.87
C GLU A 7 19.35 -80.75 1.59
N ASN A 8 18.12 -81.06 1.27
CA ASN A 8 17.31 -80.49 0.24
C ASN A 8 16.68 -79.17 0.79
N GLY A 9 17.16 -78.03 0.31
CA GLY A 9 16.57 -76.73 0.58
C GLY A 9 15.39 -76.48 -0.33
N ASN A 10 14.19 -76.46 0.27
CA ASN A 10 12.93 -76.04 -0.34
C ASN A 10 12.94 -74.54 -0.64
N SER A 11 12.89 -74.17 -1.92
CA SER A 11 12.74 -72.78 -2.37
C SER A 11 11.26 -72.39 -2.29
N THR A 12 10.84 -71.79 -1.20
CA THR A 12 9.60 -71.02 -1.11
C THR A 12 9.81 -69.66 -1.78
N THR A 13 9.18 -69.49 -2.94
CA THR A 13 9.01 -68.19 -3.61
C THR A 13 8.12 -67.29 -2.76
N ALA A 14 8.71 -66.46 -1.91
CA ALA A 14 8.01 -65.36 -1.29
C ALA A 14 7.82 -64.26 -2.35
N ALA A 15 6.58 -64.04 -2.77
CA ALA A 15 6.20 -62.91 -3.54
C ALA A 15 6.50 -61.66 -2.70
N ALA A 16 7.54 -60.91 -3.07
CA ALA A 16 7.86 -59.62 -2.52
C ALA A 16 6.73 -58.66 -2.95
N ALA A 17 5.80 -58.40 -2.03
CA ALA A 17 4.92 -57.26 -2.12
C ALA A 17 5.82 -56.01 -2.25
N ALA A 18 5.76 -55.39 -3.41
CA ALA A 18 6.38 -54.10 -3.63
C ALA A 18 5.73 -53.12 -2.66
N ALA A 19 6.37 -52.91 -1.53
CA ALA A 19 6.08 -51.78 -0.68
C ALA A 19 6.27 -50.53 -1.54
N VAL A 20 5.15 -49.90 -1.89
CA VAL A 20 5.15 -48.52 -2.42
C VAL A 20 5.68 -47.70 -1.29
N THR A 21 7.00 -47.49 -1.29
CA THR A 21 7.62 -46.47 -0.46
C THR A 21 7.01 -45.14 -0.89
N GLU A 22 6.11 -44.61 -0.08
CA GLU A 22 5.66 -43.22 -0.17
C GLU A 22 6.92 -42.38 -0.17
N GLU A 23 7.29 -41.83 -1.36
CA GLU A 23 8.39 -40.87 -1.46
C GLU A 23 8.02 -39.67 -0.57
N GLU A 24 8.68 -39.53 0.56
CA GLU A 24 8.59 -38.33 1.37
C GLU A 24 8.78 -37.09 0.48
N PRO A 25 8.00 -36.02 0.67
CA PRO A 25 8.07 -34.83 -0.15
C PRO A 25 9.48 -34.26 -0.03
N VAL A 26 10.21 -34.22 -1.16
CA VAL A 26 11.60 -33.70 -1.21
C VAL A 26 11.57 -32.20 -0.83
N ILE A 27 12.15 -31.90 0.32
CA ILE A 27 12.20 -30.54 0.90
C ILE A 27 13.26 -29.74 0.16
N GLY A 28 12.83 -28.79 -0.69
CA GLY A 28 13.65 -27.79 -1.35
C GLY A 28 14.74 -28.27 -2.31
N PRO A 29 15.43 -27.37 -3.00
CA PRO A 29 16.59 -27.67 -3.82
C PRO A 29 17.86 -27.77 -2.96
N GLY A 30 17.89 -28.75 -2.06
CA GLY A 30 19.08 -29.12 -1.29
C GLY A 30 20.00 -30.08 -2.03
N PRO A 31 21.16 -30.49 -1.47
CA PRO A 31 22.00 -31.53 -2.03
C PRO A 31 21.17 -32.82 -2.16
N ALA A 32 20.86 -33.17 -3.40
CA ALA A 32 19.94 -34.24 -3.73
C ALA A 32 20.40 -35.60 -3.16
N PRO A 33 19.54 -36.40 -2.49
CA PRO A 33 19.79 -37.80 -2.28
C PRO A 33 20.03 -38.45 -3.65
N ARG A 34 20.95 -39.41 -3.74
CA ARG A 34 21.39 -40.06 -4.98
C ARG A 34 20.25 -40.86 -5.64
N SER A 35 19.22 -40.17 -6.15
CA SER A 35 18.15 -40.71 -6.95
C SER A 35 18.53 -40.69 -8.44
N ARG A 36 17.99 -41.62 -9.21
CA ARG A 36 18.22 -41.73 -10.67
C ARG A 36 18.25 -40.38 -11.33
N PRO A 37 19.25 -40.04 -12.20
CA PRO A 37 19.30 -38.75 -12.85
C PRO A 37 18.02 -38.50 -13.61
N LYS A 38 17.27 -37.48 -13.16
CA LYS A 38 16.05 -37.05 -13.87
C LYS A 38 16.46 -36.57 -15.25
N ARG A 39 15.69 -36.89 -16.27
CA ARG A 39 15.97 -36.43 -17.64
C ARG A 39 16.09 -34.90 -17.64
N PRO A 40 17.16 -34.33 -18.19
CA PRO A 40 17.31 -32.88 -18.26
C PRO A 40 16.15 -32.30 -19.07
N LEU A 41 15.74 -31.08 -18.73
CA LEU A 41 14.75 -30.35 -19.52
C LEU A 41 15.33 -30.08 -20.90
N GLN A 42 14.68 -30.54 -21.96
CA GLN A 42 15.11 -30.23 -23.33
C GLN A 42 14.99 -28.71 -23.53
N PHE A 43 16.01 -28.08 -24.11
CA PHE A 43 16.06 -26.63 -24.37
C PHE A 43 16.02 -25.75 -23.09
N GLU A 44 16.52 -26.26 -21.96
CA GLU A 44 16.54 -25.50 -20.69
C GLU A 44 17.12 -24.09 -20.86
N GLN A 45 18.22 -23.96 -21.65
CA GLN A 45 18.86 -22.67 -21.88
C GLN A 45 17.92 -21.68 -22.60
N ALA A 46 17.16 -22.12 -23.59
CA ALA A 46 16.22 -21.26 -24.30
C ALA A 46 15.08 -20.73 -23.41
N TYR A 47 14.66 -21.53 -22.41
CA TYR A 47 13.72 -21.07 -21.40
C TYR A 47 14.37 -20.08 -20.42
N LEU A 48 15.60 -20.35 -19.97
CA LEU A 48 16.38 -19.46 -19.11
C LEU A 48 16.69 -18.13 -19.78
N ASP A 49 16.89 -18.13 -21.10
CA ASP A 49 17.08 -16.90 -21.90
C ASP A 49 15.79 -16.06 -22.01
N SER A 50 14.63 -16.64 -21.75
CA SER A 50 13.35 -15.91 -21.67
C SER A 50 13.05 -15.40 -20.25
N LEU A 51 13.99 -15.48 -19.33
CA LEU A 51 13.87 -15.01 -17.96
C LEU A 51 14.93 -13.94 -17.66
N PRO A 52 14.69 -13.04 -16.71
CA PRO A 52 15.69 -12.08 -16.24
C PRO A 52 16.95 -12.78 -15.75
N SER A 53 18.11 -12.18 -15.99
CA SER A 53 19.40 -12.76 -15.63
C SER A 53 20.32 -11.85 -14.83
N ALA A 54 20.01 -10.56 -14.73
CA ALA A 54 20.80 -9.59 -13.98
C ALA A 54 20.81 -9.89 -12.47
N ASN A 55 21.97 -9.76 -11.84
CA ASN A 55 22.10 -9.96 -10.40
C ASN A 55 21.57 -8.80 -9.57
N MET A 56 21.53 -7.61 -10.18
CA MET A 56 21.05 -6.36 -9.57
C MET A 56 19.80 -5.87 -10.30
N TYR A 57 18.99 -5.06 -9.63
CA TYR A 57 17.89 -4.39 -10.34
C TYR A 57 18.42 -3.30 -11.28
N GLU A 58 17.84 -3.21 -12.47
CA GLU A 58 18.23 -2.23 -13.48
C GLU A 58 17.82 -0.82 -13.07
N LYS A 59 16.56 -0.64 -12.69
CA LYS A 59 15.98 0.63 -12.24
C LYS A 59 14.95 0.40 -11.14
N SER A 60 14.78 1.40 -10.28
CA SER A 60 13.67 1.46 -9.33
C SER A 60 12.86 2.74 -9.51
N TYR A 61 11.56 2.68 -9.28
CA TYR A 61 10.64 3.81 -9.45
C TYR A 61 9.87 4.04 -8.17
N MET A 62 9.69 5.30 -7.81
CA MET A 62 9.12 5.70 -6.53
C MET A 62 7.60 5.76 -6.56
N HIS A 63 6.96 5.30 -5.50
CA HIS A 63 5.60 5.59 -5.09
C HIS A 63 5.59 6.57 -3.92
N ARG A 64 4.42 7.15 -3.66
CA ARG A 64 4.26 8.06 -2.52
C ARG A 64 4.28 7.32 -1.19
N ASP A 65 3.76 6.08 -1.18
CA ASP A 65 3.68 5.22 0.00
C ASP A 65 4.10 3.79 -0.34
N VAL A 66 4.08 2.89 0.64
CA VAL A 66 4.50 1.50 0.52
C VAL A 66 3.73 0.79 -0.59
N VAL A 67 4.45 0.19 -1.52
CA VAL A 67 3.86 -0.58 -2.63
C VAL A 67 3.39 -1.94 -2.11
N THR A 68 2.10 -2.21 -2.24
CA THR A 68 1.48 -3.46 -1.77
C THR A 68 1.22 -4.46 -2.88
N HIS A 69 0.90 -3.99 -4.08
CA HIS A 69 0.52 -4.83 -5.20
C HIS A 69 1.31 -4.48 -6.46
N VAL A 70 1.72 -5.52 -7.16
CA VAL A 70 2.30 -5.44 -8.50
C VAL A 70 1.63 -6.49 -9.38
N ALA A 71 1.26 -6.11 -10.59
CA ALA A 71 0.67 -6.99 -11.60
C ALA A 71 1.18 -6.63 -12.99
N VAL A 72 1.10 -7.59 -13.90
CA VAL A 72 1.50 -7.44 -15.30
C VAL A 72 0.32 -7.77 -16.19
N SER A 73 0.10 -6.95 -17.20
CA SER A 73 -0.87 -7.20 -18.27
C SER A 73 -0.19 -7.80 -19.49
N THR A 74 -0.88 -8.69 -20.18
CA THR A 74 -0.46 -9.21 -21.51
C THR A 74 -0.45 -8.13 -22.58
N ALA A 75 -1.07 -6.97 -22.33
CA ALA A 75 -1.11 -5.81 -23.24
C ALA A 75 0.07 -4.84 -23.03
N ASP A 76 1.23 -5.31 -22.56
CA ASP A 76 2.47 -4.56 -22.33
C ASP A 76 2.40 -3.46 -21.27
N PHE A 77 1.57 -3.67 -20.23
CA PHE A 77 1.48 -2.75 -19.11
C PHE A 77 1.82 -3.41 -17.78
N PHE A 78 2.41 -2.60 -16.90
CA PHE A 78 2.58 -2.93 -15.50
C PHE A 78 1.65 -2.06 -14.66
N ILE A 79 1.11 -2.63 -13.61
CA ILE A 79 0.15 -1.98 -12.73
C ILE A 79 0.64 -2.13 -11.30
N THR A 80 0.71 -1.03 -10.58
CA THR A 80 1.23 -1.02 -9.21
C THR A 80 0.30 -0.28 -8.28
N GLY A 81 -0.01 -0.88 -7.14
CA GLY A 81 -0.89 -0.34 -6.11
C GLY A 81 -0.14 -0.11 -4.81
N SER A 82 -0.47 0.95 -4.09
CA SER A 82 0.16 1.33 -2.84
C SER A 82 -0.81 1.45 -1.66
N ALA A 83 -0.27 1.50 -0.45
CA ALA A 83 -1.03 1.52 0.79
C ALA A 83 -1.87 2.80 0.97
N ASP A 84 -1.54 3.89 0.28
CA ASP A 84 -2.30 5.15 0.28
C ASP A 84 -3.49 5.16 -0.71
N GLY A 85 -3.80 4.02 -1.36
CA GLY A 85 -4.89 3.89 -2.33
C GLY A 85 -4.55 4.39 -3.72
N HIS A 86 -3.30 4.66 -4.01
CA HIS A 86 -2.85 5.11 -5.32
C HIS A 86 -2.53 3.94 -6.25
N LEU A 87 -2.96 4.05 -7.50
CA LEU A 87 -2.74 3.10 -8.58
C LEU A 87 -1.95 3.77 -9.69
N LYS A 88 -0.86 3.16 -10.14
CA LYS A 88 -0.05 3.65 -11.25
C LYS A 88 0.02 2.64 -12.38
N PHE A 89 -0.08 3.14 -13.60
CA PHE A 89 0.08 2.39 -14.85
C PHE A 89 1.42 2.74 -15.48
N TRP A 90 2.11 1.73 -15.95
CA TRP A 90 3.43 1.84 -16.59
C TRP A 90 3.40 1.08 -17.91
N LYS A 91 3.87 1.69 -18.96
CA LYS A 91 3.96 1.07 -20.27
C LYS A 91 5.33 0.42 -20.44
N LYS A 92 5.37 -0.83 -20.94
CA LYS A 92 6.62 -1.48 -21.34
C LYS A 92 7.22 -0.77 -22.55
N LYS A 93 8.50 -0.44 -22.45
CA LYS A 93 9.30 0.09 -23.55
C LYS A 93 10.36 -0.92 -23.95
N ALA A 94 11.02 -0.68 -25.08
CA ALA A 94 12.15 -1.47 -25.51
C ALA A 94 13.23 -1.55 -24.41
N LEU A 95 13.48 -0.43 -23.71
CA LEU A 95 14.39 -0.33 -22.57
C LEU A 95 13.58 0.16 -21.36
N GLY A 96 13.39 -0.74 -20.36
CA GLY A 96 12.71 -0.41 -19.11
C GLY A 96 11.20 -0.21 -19.24
N ILE A 97 10.66 0.66 -18.41
CA ILE A 97 9.24 1.03 -18.35
C ILE A 97 9.09 2.54 -18.37
N GLU A 98 7.96 3.02 -18.86
CA GLU A 98 7.58 4.43 -18.85
C GLU A 98 6.33 4.61 -18.01
N PHE A 99 6.30 5.67 -17.21
CA PHE A 99 5.10 6.07 -16.49
C PHE A 99 4.01 6.48 -17.47
N ALA A 100 2.81 5.89 -17.32
CA ALA A 100 1.67 6.17 -18.18
C ALA A 100 0.62 7.02 -17.49
N LYS A 101 0.07 6.57 -16.37
CA LYS A 101 -0.98 7.30 -15.66
C LYS A 101 -1.02 6.94 -14.17
N HIS A 102 -1.50 7.86 -13.35
CA HIS A 102 -1.67 7.73 -11.93
C HIS A 102 -3.13 8.00 -11.54
N PHE A 103 -3.69 7.15 -10.69
CA PHE A 103 -5.01 7.33 -10.11
C PHE A 103 -4.92 7.36 -8.59
N ARG A 104 -5.62 8.31 -7.99
CA ARG A 104 -6.03 8.18 -6.60
C ARG A 104 -7.27 7.30 -6.56
N SER A 105 -7.02 5.98 -6.60
CA SER A 105 -8.04 4.98 -6.79
C SER A 105 -8.98 4.88 -5.59
N HIS A 106 -8.45 4.77 -4.40
CA HIS A 106 -9.22 4.55 -3.18
C HIS A 106 -8.85 5.54 -2.08
N LEU A 107 -9.73 5.66 -1.08
CA LEU A 107 -9.48 6.49 0.11
C LEU A 107 -8.66 5.75 1.16
N GLY A 108 -8.61 4.42 1.08
CA GLY A 108 -7.84 3.52 1.94
C GLY A 108 -6.86 2.67 1.13
N PRO A 109 -6.12 1.78 1.80
CA PRO A 109 -5.16 0.90 1.15
C PRO A 109 -5.83 0.00 0.10
N ILE A 110 -5.09 -0.27 -0.98
CA ILE A 110 -5.49 -1.28 -1.96
C ILE A 110 -5.28 -2.65 -1.34
N GLU A 111 -6.38 -3.38 -1.16
CA GLU A 111 -6.40 -4.71 -0.55
C GLU A 111 -6.28 -5.84 -1.57
N GLY A 112 -6.73 -5.59 -2.79
CA GLY A 112 -6.61 -6.54 -3.89
C GLY A 112 -6.51 -5.85 -5.24
N LEU A 113 -5.75 -6.48 -6.12
CA LEU A 113 -5.54 -6.05 -7.50
C LEU A 113 -5.48 -7.30 -8.37
N SER A 114 -6.31 -7.36 -9.40
CA SER A 114 -6.30 -8.44 -10.38
C SER A 114 -6.43 -7.89 -11.79
N VAL A 115 -5.73 -8.52 -12.73
CA VAL A 115 -5.78 -8.21 -14.17
C VAL A 115 -6.49 -9.34 -14.89
N SER A 116 -7.35 -9.01 -15.85
CA SER A 116 -8.09 -10.00 -16.64
C SER A 116 -7.16 -10.87 -17.49
N GLY A 117 -7.59 -12.07 -17.83
CA GLY A 117 -6.79 -13.03 -18.59
C GLY A 117 -6.42 -12.55 -20.02
N ASP A 118 -7.18 -11.60 -20.59
CA ASP A 118 -6.89 -10.93 -21.85
C ASP A 118 -5.98 -9.71 -21.69
N GLY A 119 -5.71 -9.30 -20.46
CA GLY A 119 -4.86 -8.14 -20.13
C GLY A 119 -5.49 -6.78 -20.37
N LEU A 120 -6.75 -6.70 -20.79
CA LEU A 120 -7.39 -5.44 -21.16
C LEU A 120 -8.03 -4.73 -19.98
N LEU A 121 -8.45 -5.48 -18.96
CA LEU A 121 -9.14 -4.94 -17.80
C LEU A 121 -8.32 -5.17 -16.51
N CYS A 122 -8.38 -4.21 -15.61
CA CYS A 122 -7.82 -4.30 -14.28
C CYS A 122 -8.88 -3.92 -13.24
N CYS A 123 -8.92 -4.60 -12.12
CA CYS A 123 -9.79 -4.24 -11.00
C CYS A 123 -9.01 -4.08 -9.70
N THR A 124 -9.50 -3.19 -8.85
CA THR A 124 -8.96 -2.93 -7.51
C THR A 124 -10.07 -2.92 -6.47
N ILE A 125 -9.76 -3.38 -5.27
CA ILE A 125 -10.63 -3.32 -4.09
C ILE A 125 -9.93 -2.67 -2.91
N SER A 126 -10.72 -2.07 -2.04
CA SER A 126 -10.25 -1.46 -0.80
C SER A 126 -11.29 -1.57 0.30
N ASN A 127 -10.89 -1.26 1.53
CA ASN A 127 -11.76 -1.18 2.70
C ASN A 127 -12.85 -0.10 2.58
N ASP A 128 -12.79 0.79 1.58
CA ASP A 128 -13.81 1.78 1.27
C ASP A 128 -15.10 1.18 0.67
N ARG A 129 -15.19 -0.16 0.59
CA ARG A 129 -16.29 -0.95 0.06
C ARG A 129 -16.59 -0.63 -1.41
N SER A 130 -15.58 -0.30 -2.17
CA SER A 130 -15.71 -0.08 -3.60
C SER A 130 -14.81 -1.00 -4.40
N VAL A 131 -15.30 -1.38 -5.57
CA VAL A 131 -14.52 -2.03 -6.63
C VAL A 131 -14.40 -1.03 -7.75
N LYS A 132 -13.21 -0.83 -8.25
CA LYS A 132 -12.96 0.02 -9.40
C LYS A 132 -12.35 -0.78 -10.53
N ILE A 133 -12.90 -0.58 -11.73
CA ILE A 133 -12.52 -1.32 -12.94
C ILE A 133 -11.96 -0.33 -13.93
N TYR A 134 -10.79 -0.67 -14.47
CA TYR A 134 -10.02 0.17 -15.38
C TYR A 134 -9.80 -0.54 -16.70
N ASP A 135 -9.88 0.22 -17.79
CA ASP A 135 -9.33 -0.14 -19.07
C ASP A 135 -7.80 0.10 -19.02
N VAL A 136 -7.04 -0.95 -19.25
CA VAL A 136 -5.57 -0.92 -19.14
C VAL A 136 -4.95 -0.18 -20.34
N VAL A 137 -5.55 -0.30 -21.53
CA VAL A 137 -5.01 0.26 -22.77
C VAL A 137 -5.29 1.76 -22.89
N ASN A 138 -6.50 2.17 -22.53
CA ASN A 138 -6.94 3.56 -22.63
C ASN A 138 -6.69 4.37 -21.33
N TYR A 139 -6.24 3.71 -20.26
CA TYR A 139 -5.98 4.31 -18.94
C TYR A 139 -7.22 4.99 -18.33
N ASP A 140 -8.42 4.43 -18.51
CA ASP A 140 -9.64 5.02 -18.01
C ASP A 140 -10.30 4.14 -16.95
N MET A 141 -10.89 4.79 -15.94
CA MET A 141 -11.76 4.12 -15.00
C MET A 141 -13.13 3.94 -15.63
N MET A 142 -13.48 2.70 -15.98
CA MET A 142 -14.73 2.38 -16.67
C MET A 142 -15.93 2.34 -15.72
N VAL A 143 -15.78 1.64 -14.60
CA VAL A 143 -16.87 1.33 -13.69
C VAL A 143 -16.42 1.38 -12.24
N MET A 144 -17.32 1.86 -11.37
CA MET A 144 -17.18 1.74 -9.92
C MET A 144 -18.43 1.06 -9.35
N ILE A 145 -18.21 -0.07 -8.68
CA ILE A 145 -19.25 -0.84 -7.99
C ILE A 145 -19.12 -0.56 -6.49
N ARG A 146 -20.22 -0.21 -5.84
CA ARG A 146 -20.30 -0.04 -4.39
C ARG A 146 -20.83 -1.32 -3.76
N LEU A 147 -20.05 -1.88 -2.83
CA LEU A 147 -20.40 -3.11 -2.16
C LEU A 147 -21.13 -2.86 -0.83
N PRO A 148 -22.11 -3.68 -0.46
CA PRO A 148 -22.76 -3.61 0.85
C PRO A 148 -21.88 -4.16 1.97
N PHE A 149 -20.82 -4.91 1.63
CA PHE A 149 -19.87 -5.58 2.54
C PHE A 149 -18.43 -5.08 2.33
N THR A 150 -17.52 -5.47 3.20
CA THR A 150 -16.09 -5.18 3.05
C THR A 150 -15.43 -6.30 2.23
N PRO A 151 -14.83 -6.00 1.05
CA PRO A 151 -14.24 -7.03 0.22
C PRO A 151 -12.99 -7.63 0.86
N GLY A 152 -12.81 -8.94 0.71
CA GLY A 152 -11.64 -9.69 1.18
C GLY A 152 -10.65 -9.98 0.05
N SER A 153 -11.09 -10.68 -0.98
CA SER A 153 -10.30 -11.06 -2.15
C SER A 153 -11.08 -10.82 -3.43
N ILE A 154 -10.35 -10.61 -4.53
CA ILE A 154 -10.94 -10.39 -5.85
C ILE A 154 -10.14 -11.13 -6.90
N ASP A 155 -10.83 -11.78 -7.86
CA ASP A 155 -10.20 -12.31 -9.06
C ASP A 155 -11.16 -12.29 -10.25
N TRP A 156 -10.59 -12.23 -11.46
CA TRP A 156 -11.35 -12.32 -12.70
C TRP A 156 -11.74 -13.76 -12.98
N VAL A 157 -13.04 -14.01 -13.15
CA VAL A 157 -13.60 -15.29 -13.59
C VAL A 157 -14.14 -15.14 -15.02
N TYR A 158 -13.27 -14.66 -15.87
CA TYR A 158 -13.56 -14.24 -17.24
C TYR A 158 -12.62 -14.96 -18.20
N LYS A 159 -13.20 -15.53 -19.25
CA LYS A 159 -12.49 -16.14 -20.37
C LYS A 159 -12.65 -15.27 -21.59
N GLN A 160 -11.59 -15.16 -22.39
CA GLN A 160 -11.63 -14.41 -23.64
C GLN A 160 -12.74 -14.96 -24.55
N GLY A 161 -13.67 -14.09 -24.95
CA GLY A 161 -14.85 -14.45 -25.75
C GLY A 161 -16.15 -14.55 -24.95
N ASP A 162 -16.12 -14.49 -23.61
CA ASP A 162 -17.32 -14.43 -22.81
C ASP A 162 -18.03 -13.07 -22.99
N VAL A 163 -19.36 -13.11 -23.11
CA VAL A 163 -20.19 -11.90 -23.28
C VAL A 163 -20.11 -11.01 -22.04
N LYS A 164 -20.06 -11.60 -20.84
CA LYS A 164 -20.00 -10.90 -19.57
C LYS A 164 -18.62 -11.01 -18.94
N ALA A 165 -18.04 -9.89 -18.57
CA ALA A 165 -16.80 -9.86 -17.82
C ALA A 165 -17.10 -10.09 -16.33
N LYS A 166 -17.05 -11.35 -15.89
CA LYS A 166 -17.40 -11.73 -14.52
C LYS A 166 -16.25 -11.51 -13.56
N LEU A 167 -16.58 -11.04 -12.37
CA LEU A 167 -15.67 -10.76 -11.27
C LEU A 167 -16.13 -11.51 -10.02
N ALA A 168 -15.27 -12.31 -9.41
CA ALA A 168 -15.53 -12.94 -8.13
C ALA A 168 -14.97 -12.08 -7.00
N ILE A 169 -15.80 -11.83 -5.98
CA ILE A 169 -15.44 -11.00 -4.82
C ILE A 169 -15.88 -11.75 -3.56
N SER A 170 -14.97 -11.95 -2.62
CA SER A 170 -15.30 -12.50 -1.31
C SER A 170 -15.63 -11.42 -0.29
N ASP A 171 -16.53 -11.72 0.62
CA ASP A 171 -16.74 -10.90 1.81
C ASP A 171 -15.66 -11.24 2.86
N ARG A 172 -15.02 -10.23 3.43
CA ARG A 172 -14.01 -10.36 4.49
C ARG A 172 -14.57 -10.94 5.79
N ASN A 173 -15.84 -10.67 6.08
CA ASN A 173 -16.47 -10.97 7.36
C ASN A 173 -17.40 -12.18 7.31
N SER A 174 -17.69 -12.73 6.12
CA SER A 174 -18.55 -13.87 5.93
C SER A 174 -17.96 -14.86 4.92
N SER A 175 -18.56 -16.06 4.85
CA SER A 175 -18.16 -17.15 3.93
C SER A 175 -18.70 -16.97 2.50
N PHE A 176 -19.42 -15.89 2.22
CA PHE A 176 -20.04 -15.65 0.93
C PHE A 176 -19.03 -15.21 -0.14
N VAL A 177 -19.22 -15.75 -1.33
CA VAL A 177 -18.59 -15.27 -2.57
C VAL A 177 -19.67 -14.75 -3.51
N HIS A 178 -19.42 -13.58 -4.06
CA HIS A 178 -20.34 -12.87 -4.95
C HIS A 178 -19.74 -12.75 -6.35
N ILE A 179 -20.53 -13.01 -7.38
CA ILE A 179 -20.14 -12.81 -8.77
C ILE A 179 -20.82 -11.54 -9.30
N TYR A 180 -20.02 -10.61 -9.79
CA TYR A 180 -20.49 -9.37 -10.41
C TYR A 180 -20.19 -9.35 -11.91
N ASP A 181 -20.98 -8.57 -12.65
CA ASP A 181 -20.65 -8.22 -14.04
C ASP A 181 -19.90 -6.90 -14.06
N ALA A 182 -18.63 -6.95 -14.42
CA ALA A 182 -17.74 -5.79 -14.43
C ALA A 182 -18.12 -4.69 -15.44
N ARG A 183 -18.94 -5.00 -16.45
CA ARG A 183 -19.33 -4.05 -17.50
C ARG A 183 -20.71 -3.41 -17.25
N SER A 184 -21.56 -4.06 -16.45
CA SER A 184 -22.93 -3.58 -16.23
C SER A 184 -23.02 -2.34 -15.34
N GLY A 185 -22.03 -2.10 -14.48
CA GLY A 185 -22.06 -1.05 -13.46
C GLY A 185 -23.13 -1.26 -12.36
N SER A 186 -23.77 -2.43 -12.34
CA SER A 186 -24.73 -2.78 -11.28
C SER A 186 -24.05 -3.05 -9.97
N ASN A 187 -24.63 -2.51 -8.88
CA ASN A 187 -24.19 -2.80 -7.52
C ASN A 187 -24.75 -4.13 -6.98
N GLU A 188 -25.59 -4.82 -7.74
CA GLU A 188 -26.17 -6.11 -7.36
C GLU A 188 -25.35 -7.26 -7.96
N PRO A 189 -25.05 -8.30 -7.17
CA PRO A 189 -24.34 -9.47 -7.66
C PRO A 189 -25.24 -10.32 -8.57
N LEU A 190 -24.66 -10.94 -9.60
CA LEU A 190 -25.35 -11.91 -10.46
C LEU A 190 -25.72 -13.18 -9.68
N ILE A 191 -24.79 -13.66 -8.86
CA ILE A 191 -24.93 -14.88 -8.03
C ILE A 191 -24.18 -14.64 -6.74
N SER A 192 -24.75 -15.11 -5.63
CA SER A 192 -24.12 -15.10 -4.31
C SER A 192 -24.29 -16.44 -3.66
N ARG A 193 -23.23 -17.03 -3.12
CA ARG A 193 -23.28 -18.32 -2.46
C ARG A 193 -22.21 -18.45 -1.38
N GLU A 194 -22.54 -19.21 -0.36
CA GLU A 194 -21.61 -19.68 0.64
C GLU A 194 -20.85 -20.89 0.11
N ILE A 195 -19.52 -20.80 0.02
CA ILE A 195 -18.65 -21.85 -0.54
C ILE A 195 -17.81 -22.49 0.56
N HIS A 196 -17.39 -21.70 1.52
CA HIS A 196 -16.55 -22.10 2.65
C HIS A 196 -17.32 -22.01 3.97
N LEU A 197 -16.76 -22.58 5.04
CA LEU A 197 -17.26 -22.45 6.41
C LEU A 197 -16.71 -21.19 7.12
N GLY A 198 -15.76 -20.52 6.52
CA GLY A 198 -15.13 -19.30 7.01
C GLY A 198 -14.89 -18.28 5.90
N PRO A 199 -14.42 -17.08 6.25
CA PRO A 199 -14.14 -16.02 5.27
C PRO A 199 -13.09 -16.46 4.24
N VAL A 200 -13.34 -16.19 2.97
CA VAL A 200 -12.43 -16.53 1.89
C VAL A 200 -11.32 -15.46 1.79
N LYS A 201 -10.09 -15.88 2.02
CA LYS A 201 -8.90 -15.01 1.99
C LYS A 201 -8.31 -14.82 0.61
N VAL A 202 -8.27 -15.87 -0.20
CA VAL A 202 -7.61 -15.89 -1.50
C VAL A 202 -8.42 -16.69 -2.48
N MET A 203 -8.53 -16.18 -3.71
CA MET A 203 -9.16 -16.85 -4.84
C MET A 203 -8.26 -16.73 -6.06
N LYS A 204 -8.24 -17.76 -6.93
CA LYS A 204 -7.55 -17.72 -8.22
C LYS A 204 -8.29 -18.57 -9.26
N TYR A 205 -8.54 -17.97 -10.41
CA TYR A 205 -9.23 -18.61 -11.51
C TYR A 205 -8.26 -19.35 -12.44
N ASN A 206 -8.62 -20.57 -12.79
CA ASN A 206 -7.95 -21.35 -13.81
C ASN A 206 -8.79 -21.33 -15.10
N HIS A 207 -8.33 -20.57 -16.07
CA HIS A 207 -9.03 -20.37 -17.34
C HIS A 207 -9.05 -21.63 -18.25
N ILE A 208 -8.12 -22.58 -18.05
CA ILE A 208 -8.05 -23.82 -18.83
C ILE A 208 -9.17 -24.79 -18.45
N PHE A 209 -9.42 -24.91 -17.14
CA PHE A 209 -10.42 -25.84 -16.60
C PHE A 209 -11.71 -25.15 -16.16
N ASP A 210 -11.87 -23.85 -16.41
CA ASP A 210 -13.03 -23.04 -15.99
C ASP A 210 -13.41 -23.26 -14.52
N THR A 211 -12.42 -23.21 -13.65
CA THR A 211 -12.58 -23.54 -12.24
C THR A 211 -11.80 -22.55 -11.38
N VAL A 212 -12.39 -22.10 -10.30
CA VAL A 212 -11.72 -21.26 -9.30
C VAL A 212 -11.23 -22.15 -8.16
N ILE A 213 -10.02 -21.86 -7.67
CA ILE A 213 -9.51 -22.37 -6.41
C ILE A 213 -9.63 -21.23 -5.39
N SER A 214 -10.20 -21.52 -4.24
CA SER A 214 -10.29 -20.58 -3.13
C SER A 214 -9.80 -21.20 -1.84
N ALA A 215 -9.32 -20.36 -0.93
CA ALA A 215 -8.87 -20.77 0.39
C ALA A 215 -9.45 -19.84 1.47
N ASP A 216 -9.90 -20.42 2.57
CA ASP A 216 -10.42 -19.71 3.71
C ASP A 216 -9.33 -19.31 4.73
N ASP A 217 -9.74 -18.67 5.80
CA ASP A 217 -8.89 -18.25 6.91
C ASP A 217 -8.30 -19.41 7.73
N LYS A 218 -8.85 -20.62 7.59
CA LYS A 218 -8.38 -21.85 8.24
C LYS A 218 -7.46 -22.70 7.36
N GLY A 219 -7.24 -22.28 6.10
CA GLY A 219 -6.41 -22.98 5.13
C GLY A 219 -7.13 -24.12 4.39
N ILE A 220 -8.47 -24.19 4.45
CA ILE A 220 -9.27 -25.14 3.69
C ILE A 220 -9.36 -24.65 2.24
N ILE A 221 -9.04 -25.54 1.30
CA ILE A 221 -9.07 -25.26 -0.14
C ILE A 221 -10.32 -25.86 -0.76
N GLU A 222 -11.05 -25.05 -1.55
CA GLU A 222 -12.22 -25.45 -2.32
C GLU A 222 -12.03 -25.18 -3.81
N TYR A 223 -12.69 -26.02 -4.62
CA TYR A 223 -12.79 -25.88 -6.06
C TYR A 223 -14.24 -25.63 -6.44
N TRP A 224 -14.48 -24.67 -7.31
CA TRP A 224 -15.84 -24.37 -7.78
C TRP A 224 -15.88 -23.75 -9.18
N LYS A 225 -16.98 -23.98 -9.90
CA LYS A 225 -17.22 -23.39 -11.24
C LYS A 225 -17.84 -22.00 -11.10
N PRO A 226 -17.39 -20.98 -11.87
CA PRO A 226 -17.93 -19.62 -11.83
C PRO A 226 -19.42 -19.52 -12.18
N ALA A 227 -19.94 -20.46 -13.00
CA ALA A 227 -21.33 -20.41 -13.47
C ALA A 227 -22.32 -20.85 -12.39
N THR A 228 -21.96 -21.84 -11.56
CA THR A 228 -22.87 -22.50 -10.61
C THR A 228 -22.47 -22.32 -9.16
N LEU A 229 -21.23 -21.88 -8.91
CA LEU A 229 -20.60 -21.84 -7.59
C LEU A 229 -20.65 -23.22 -6.88
N GLN A 230 -20.55 -24.31 -7.66
CA GLN A 230 -20.56 -25.68 -7.17
C GLN A 230 -19.26 -26.38 -7.54
N PHE A 231 -18.98 -27.49 -6.86
CA PHE A 231 -17.84 -28.33 -7.15
C PHE A 231 -17.84 -28.77 -8.63
N PRO A 232 -16.72 -28.71 -9.35
CA PRO A 232 -16.63 -29.09 -10.76
C PRO A 232 -16.73 -30.60 -10.91
N GLU A 233 -17.69 -31.07 -11.68
CA GLU A 233 -17.80 -32.49 -12.05
C GLU A 233 -16.75 -32.87 -13.11
N ASP A 234 -16.45 -31.92 -14.01
CA ASP A 234 -15.46 -32.05 -15.06
C ASP A 234 -14.18 -31.25 -14.71
N GLY A 235 -13.04 -31.71 -15.20
CA GLY A 235 -11.77 -31.04 -15.05
C GLY A 235 -10.93 -31.42 -13.84
N VAL A 236 -11.51 -32.09 -12.84
CA VAL A 236 -10.82 -32.68 -11.70
C VAL A 236 -10.98 -34.22 -11.67
N ASN A 237 -9.97 -34.92 -11.13
CA ASN A 237 -9.93 -36.38 -11.10
C ASN A 237 -10.23 -36.94 -9.70
N PHE A 238 -10.63 -36.13 -8.74
CA PHE A 238 -10.98 -36.55 -7.39
C PHE A 238 -12.43 -36.20 -7.07
N LYS A 239 -13.10 -37.06 -6.32
CA LYS A 239 -14.45 -36.80 -5.80
C LYS A 239 -14.44 -36.44 -4.32
N LEU A 240 -13.51 -37.02 -3.57
CA LEU A 240 -13.34 -36.77 -2.15
C LEU A 240 -12.01 -36.05 -1.90
N LYS A 241 -12.00 -35.08 -0.99
CA LYS A 241 -10.78 -34.40 -0.59
C LYS A 241 -9.78 -35.29 0.13
N SER A 242 -10.25 -36.40 0.74
CA SER A 242 -9.39 -37.45 1.31
C SER A 242 -8.40 -38.04 0.32
N ASP A 243 -8.75 -38.03 -0.97
CA ASP A 243 -7.93 -38.60 -2.04
C ASP A 243 -6.83 -37.60 -2.50
N THR A 244 -6.79 -36.42 -1.90
CA THR A 244 -5.92 -35.31 -2.24
C THR A 244 -4.98 -34.98 -1.09
N ASN A 245 -3.98 -34.12 -1.37
CA ASN A 245 -3.13 -33.51 -0.34
C ASN A 245 -3.56 -32.07 0.01
N LEU A 246 -4.79 -31.64 -0.34
CA LEU A 246 -5.25 -30.27 -0.12
C LEU A 246 -5.38 -29.91 1.37
N PHE A 247 -5.53 -30.92 2.25
CA PHE A 247 -5.52 -30.74 3.70
C PHE A 247 -4.12 -30.54 4.33
N GLU A 248 -3.06 -30.59 3.54
CA GLU A 248 -1.68 -30.45 4.03
C GLU A 248 -1.48 -29.14 4.80
N ILE A 249 -2.07 -28.04 4.33
CA ILE A 249 -1.99 -26.73 4.96
C ILE A 249 -2.63 -26.75 6.35
N VAL A 250 -3.81 -27.32 6.46
CA VAL A 250 -4.52 -27.45 7.74
C VAL A 250 -3.76 -28.36 8.72
N LYS A 251 -3.18 -29.47 8.22
CA LYS A 251 -2.34 -30.35 9.03
C LYS A 251 -1.12 -29.63 9.60
N CYS A 252 -0.51 -28.75 8.82
CA CYS A 252 0.61 -27.92 9.24
C CYS A 252 0.18 -26.72 10.13
N LYS A 253 -1.13 -26.58 10.44
CA LYS A 253 -1.69 -25.49 11.25
C LYS A 253 -1.32 -24.10 10.71
N THR A 254 -1.30 -23.94 9.41
CA THR A 254 -0.99 -22.70 8.70
C THR A 254 -2.14 -22.27 7.79
N THR A 255 -2.06 -21.06 7.25
CA THR A 255 -3.07 -20.50 6.35
C THR A 255 -2.49 -20.29 4.96
N VAL A 256 -3.33 -19.95 4.00
CA VAL A 256 -2.90 -19.61 2.64
C VAL A 256 -2.68 -18.10 2.56
N SER A 257 -1.51 -17.67 2.10
CA SER A 257 -1.21 -16.26 1.82
C SER A 257 -1.52 -15.90 0.37
N THR A 258 -1.05 -16.68 -0.60
CA THR A 258 -1.35 -16.45 -2.03
C THR A 258 -1.49 -17.79 -2.77
N ILE A 259 -2.27 -17.75 -3.85
CA ILE A 259 -2.43 -18.86 -4.80
C ILE A 259 -2.10 -18.32 -6.18
N GLU A 260 -1.25 -19.04 -6.92
CA GLU A 260 -0.98 -18.73 -8.33
C GLU A 260 -1.10 -19.99 -9.18
N VAL A 261 -1.77 -19.87 -10.33
CA VAL A 261 -2.00 -20.99 -11.26
C VAL A 261 -0.98 -20.91 -12.38
N SER A 262 -0.45 -22.07 -12.79
CA SER A 262 0.47 -22.13 -13.94
C SER A 262 -0.23 -21.77 -15.24
N PRO A 263 0.44 -21.15 -16.22
CA PRO A 263 -0.15 -20.77 -17.51
C PRO A 263 -0.75 -21.95 -18.29
N ASP A 264 -0.23 -23.17 -18.10
CA ASP A 264 -0.79 -24.40 -18.67
C ASP A 264 -1.98 -24.98 -17.87
N GLY A 265 -2.36 -24.36 -16.78
CA GLY A 265 -3.46 -24.75 -15.90
C GLY A 265 -3.26 -26.04 -15.12
N LYS A 266 -2.15 -26.78 -15.33
CA LYS A 266 -1.96 -28.11 -14.76
C LYS A 266 -1.50 -28.11 -13.32
N GLN A 267 -0.95 -27.00 -12.84
CA GLN A 267 -0.35 -26.85 -11.53
C GLN A 267 -0.78 -25.54 -10.89
N PHE A 268 -0.66 -25.47 -9.58
CA PHE A 268 -0.77 -24.23 -8.85
C PHE A 268 0.17 -24.23 -7.66
N SER A 269 0.66 -23.07 -7.30
CA SER A 269 1.51 -22.84 -6.15
C SER A 269 0.73 -22.16 -5.04
N ILE A 270 1.07 -22.50 -3.81
CA ILE A 270 0.54 -21.89 -2.59
C ILE A 270 1.72 -21.39 -1.77
N THR A 271 1.67 -20.14 -1.35
CA THR A 271 2.55 -19.62 -0.31
C THR A 271 1.81 -19.54 1.01
N SER A 272 2.51 -19.77 2.09
CA SER A 272 1.94 -19.79 3.44
C SER A 272 2.84 -19.04 4.42
N PRO A 273 2.32 -18.55 5.56
CA PRO A 273 3.10 -17.87 6.59
C PRO A 273 4.21 -18.73 7.21
N ASP A 274 4.12 -20.06 7.12
CA ASP A 274 5.16 -21.01 7.55
C ASP A 274 6.41 -20.97 6.65
N ARG A 275 6.46 -20.07 5.64
CA ARG A 275 7.55 -19.92 4.66
C ARG A 275 7.76 -21.12 3.77
N ARG A 276 6.78 -22.00 3.66
CA ARG A 276 6.78 -23.11 2.74
C ARG A 276 5.97 -22.76 1.49
N ILE A 277 6.56 -23.05 0.34
CA ILE A 277 5.89 -22.93 -0.95
C ILE A 277 5.56 -24.33 -1.42
N ARG A 278 4.25 -24.57 -1.58
CA ARG A 278 3.71 -25.86 -1.96
C ARG A 278 3.20 -25.82 -3.39
N VAL A 279 3.63 -26.75 -4.23
CA VAL A 279 3.17 -26.90 -5.62
C VAL A 279 2.31 -28.14 -5.73
N PHE A 280 1.10 -27.95 -6.23
CA PHE A 280 0.11 -29.01 -6.39
C PHE A 280 -0.21 -29.27 -7.86
N TRP A 281 -0.59 -30.50 -8.16
CA TRP A 281 -1.24 -30.83 -9.42
C TRP A 281 -2.70 -30.42 -9.37
N PHE A 282 -3.15 -29.60 -10.32
CA PHE A 282 -4.53 -29.06 -10.32
C PHE A 282 -5.59 -30.15 -10.37
N ARG A 283 -5.50 -31.08 -11.35
CA ARG A 283 -6.53 -32.09 -11.58
C ARG A 283 -6.66 -33.14 -10.47
N THR A 284 -5.57 -33.46 -9.81
CA THR A 284 -5.55 -34.52 -8.78
C THR A 284 -5.53 -33.98 -7.36
N GLY A 285 -5.31 -32.70 -7.16
CA GLY A 285 -5.11 -32.09 -5.84
C GLY A 285 -3.93 -32.67 -5.06
N LYS A 286 -3.01 -33.39 -5.75
CA LYS A 286 -1.85 -34.00 -5.08
C LYS A 286 -0.68 -33.06 -5.02
N LEU A 287 0.05 -33.09 -3.91
CA LEU A 287 1.26 -32.32 -3.68
C LEU A 287 2.37 -32.83 -4.61
N ARG A 288 2.94 -31.92 -5.42
CA ARG A 288 4.07 -32.20 -6.30
C ARG A 288 5.39 -31.93 -5.63
N ARG A 289 5.52 -30.75 -4.96
CA ARG A 289 6.76 -30.26 -4.35
C ARG A 289 6.47 -29.35 -3.16
N VAL A 290 7.38 -29.35 -2.22
CA VAL A 290 7.45 -28.37 -1.14
C VAL A 290 8.83 -27.74 -1.16
N TYR A 291 8.89 -26.40 -1.10
CA TYR A 291 10.11 -25.63 -0.94
C TYR A 291 10.06 -24.98 0.44
N ASP A 292 10.97 -25.37 1.30
CA ASP A 292 11.07 -24.86 2.67
C ASP A 292 12.08 -23.72 2.69
N GLU A 293 11.61 -22.52 3.00
CA GLU A 293 12.39 -21.30 3.14
C GLU A 293 12.36 -20.78 4.58
N SER A 294 12.21 -21.71 5.54
CA SER A 294 12.26 -21.39 6.97
C SER A 294 13.62 -20.82 7.36
N LEU A 295 13.65 -20.08 8.48
CA LEU A 295 14.87 -19.46 8.96
C LEU A 295 15.94 -20.49 9.35
N GLU A 296 15.52 -21.67 9.77
CA GLU A 296 16.41 -22.79 10.10
C GLU A 296 17.13 -23.30 8.84
N VAL A 297 16.37 -23.57 7.78
CA VAL A 297 16.93 -23.98 6.48
C VAL A 297 17.85 -22.90 5.90
N ALA A 298 17.47 -21.62 6.04
CA ALA A 298 18.33 -20.52 5.59
C ALA A 298 19.67 -20.46 6.36
N GLN A 299 19.66 -20.75 7.66
CA GLN A 299 20.89 -20.84 8.46
C GLN A 299 21.76 -22.03 8.06
N ASP A 300 21.16 -23.18 7.76
CA ASP A 300 21.89 -24.37 7.32
C ASP A 300 22.49 -24.17 5.93
N LEU A 301 21.75 -23.51 5.01
CA LEU A 301 22.29 -23.12 3.71
C LEU A 301 23.45 -22.12 3.83
N GLN A 302 23.39 -21.18 4.79
CA GLN A 302 24.49 -20.25 5.06
C GLN A 302 25.74 -20.94 5.59
N ARG A 303 25.57 -22.05 6.35
CA ARG A 303 26.68 -22.86 6.85
C ARG A 303 27.27 -23.79 5.78
N SER A 304 26.49 -24.07 4.73
CA SER A 304 26.94 -24.91 3.64
C SER A 304 28.03 -24.22 2.81
N ASP A 305 28.98 -24.98 2.27
CA ASP A 305 30.07 -24.46 1.41
C ASP A 305 29.62 -24.17 -0.02
N VAL A 306 28.32 -24.07 -0.29
CA VAL A 306 27.80 -23.79 -1.64
C VAL A 306 27.78 -22.27 -1.89
N PRO A 307 28.63 -21.76 -2.82
CA PRO A 307 28.74 -20.31 -3.06
C PRO A 307 27.46 -19.63 -3.48
N LEU A 308 26.54 -20.39 -4.12
CA LEU A 308 25.25 -19.88 -4.57
C LEU A 308 24.39 -19.35 -3.42
N TYR A 309 24.46 -19.98 -2.23
CA TYR A 309 23.60 -19.63 -1.09
C TYR A 309 24.31 -18.80 -0.02
N ARG A 310 25.64 -18.73 -0.05
CA ARG A 310 26.42 -18.03 0.97
C ARG A 310 26.35 -16.52 0.80
N LEU A 311 26.09 -15.81 1.90
CA LEU A 311 26.18 -14.36 2.03
C LEU A 311 27.28 -13.98 3.00
N GLU A 312 27.68 -12.72 3.01
CA GLU A 312 28.49 -12.18 4.10
C GLU A 312 27.75 -12.26 5.43
N ALA A 313 28.46 -12.53 6.53
CA ALA A 313 27.84 -12.74 7.83
C ALA A 313 27.02 -11.53 8.32
N ILE A 314 27.48 -10.31 8.02
CA ILE A 314 26.81 -9.06 8.36
C ILE A 314 25.52 -8.93 7.58
N ASP A 315 25.53 -9.18 6.29
CA ASP A 315 24.37 -9.07 5.42
C ASP A 315 23.32 -10.14 5.72
N PHE A 316 23.77 -11.36 5.99
CA PHE A 316 22.87 -12.41 6.45
C PHE A 316 22.18 -12.03 7.77
N GLY A 317 22.92 -11.47 8.73
CA GLY A 317 22.37 -10.99 9.99
C GLY A 317 21.33 -9.89 9.82
N ARG A 318 21.57 -8.93 8.93
CA ARG A 318 20.61 -7.86 8.59
C ARG A 318 19.34 -8.43 7.98
N ARG A 319 19.44 -9.32 6.99
CA ARG A 319 18.29 -9.95 6.35
C ARG A 319 17.49 -10.81 7.32
N MET A 320 18.14 -11.52 8.22
CA MET A 320 17.50 -12.28 9.30
C MET A 320 16.72 -11.37 10.27
N ALA A 321 17.21 -10.17 10.55
CA ALA A 321 16.50 -9.21 11.38
C ALA A 321 15.21 -8.71 10.70
N VAL A 322 15.27 -8.42 9.39
CA VAL A 322 14.11 -8.03 8.60
C VAL A 322 13.07 -9.15 8.52
N GLU A 323 13.50 -10.41 8.38
CA GLU A 323 12.59 -11.56 8.38
C GLU A 323 11.83 -11.72 9.71
N LYS A 324 12.50 -11.50 10.84
CA LYS A 324 11.87 -11.51 12.16
C LYS A 324 10.91 -10.32 12.36
N GLU A 325 11.17 -9.21 11.68
CA GLU A 325 10.26 -8.07 11.67
C GLU A 325 9.00 -8.36 10.85
N ILE A 326 9.14 -9.01 9.68
CA ILE A 326 8.00 -9.44 8.85
C ILE A 326 7.06 -10.38 9.64
N GLU A 327 7.59 -11.31 10.44
CA GLU A 327 6.78 -12.20 11.27
C GLU A 327 5.94 -11.45 12.32
N LYS A 328 6.44 -10.34 12.84
CA LYS A 328 5.77 -9.54 13.87
C LYS A 328 4.76 -8.55 13.31
N THR A 329 4.85 -8.24 12.02
CA THR A 329 4.06 -7.20 11.39
C THR A 329 3.00 -7.82 10.49
N GLU A 330 1.72 -7.55 10.77
CA GLU A 330 0.66 -7.85 9.82
C GLU A 330 0.79 -6.89 8.63
N THR A 331 1.36 -7.36 7.53
CA THR A 331 1.55 -6.56 6.33
C THR A 331 0.56 -6.96 5.25
N ALA A 332 0.04 -5.97 4.53
CA ALA A 332 -0.71 -6.20 3.28
C ALA A 332 0.17 -6.77 2.15
N GLN A 333 1.50 -6.68 2.30
CA GLN A 333 2.48 -7.20 1.36
C GLN A 333 2.68 -8.70 1.59
N GLN A 334 2.00 -9.53 0.81
CA GLN A 334 2.17 -10.99 0.89
C GLN A 334 3.12 -11.46 -0.21
N PRO A 335 4.11 -12.33 0.11
CA PRO A 335 4.95 -12.96 -0.90
C PRO A 335 4.12 -13.89 -1.78
N ASN A 336 4.45 -13.96 -3.06
CA ASN A 336 3.85 -14.89 -4.01
C ASN A 336 4.90 -15.74 -4.70
N ALA A 337 4.45 -16.84 -5.31
CA ALA A 337 5.28 -17.75 -6.11
C ALA A 337 4.62 -17.91 -7.48
N ILE A 338 5.25 -17.37 -8.53
CA ILE A 338 4.71 -17.34 -9.89
C ILE A 338 5.39 -18.37 -10.79
N PHE A 339 4.68 -18.83 -11.79
CA PHE A 339 5.25 -19.68 -12.83
C PHE A 339 5.70 -18.83 -14.02
N ASP A 340 6.72 -19.33 -14.75
CA ASP A 340 7.03 -18.82 -16.06
C ASP A 340 5.97 -19.27 -17.09
N GLU A 341 5.95 -18.65 -18.28
CA GLU A 341 5.00 -19.02 -19.33
C GLU A 341 5.11 -20.48 -19.81
N SER A 342 6.31 -21.08 -19.70
CA SER A 342 6.51 -22.48 -20.04
C SER A 342 5.98 -23.45 -18.97
N SER A 343 5.63 -22.95 -17.78
CA SER A 343 5.23 -23.75 -16.60
C SER A 343 6.30 -24.72 -16.09
N ASN A 344 7.58 -24.49 -16.49
CA ASN A 344 8.71 -25.33 -16.08
C ASN A 344 9.53 -24.72 -14.95
N PHE A 345 9.41 -23.41 -14.73
CA PHE A 345 10.12 -22.70 -13.68
C PHE A 345 9.15 -22.08 -12.68
N LEU A 346 9.57 -22.11 -11.42
CA LEU A 346 8.88 -21.40 -10.33
C LEU A 346 9.78 -20.28 -9.84
N ILE A 347 9.21 -19.08 -9.70
CA ILE A 347 9.92 -17.86 -9.29
C ILE A 347 9.28 -17.35 -8.01
N TYR A 348 10.08 -17.13 -6.98
CA TYR A 348 9.61 -16.62 -5.70
C TYR A 348 10.70 -15.90 -4.91
N ALA A 349 10.28 -14.97 -4.07
CA ALA A 349 11.18 -14.16 -3.28
C ALA A 349 11.52 -14.83 -1.94
N THR A 350 12.83 -14.83 -1.58
CA THR A 350 13.36 -15.43 -0.36
C THR A 350 14.26 -14.45 0.39
N LEU A 351 14.77 -14.85 1.54
CA LEU A 351 15.80 -14.12 2.28
C LEU A 351 17.05 -13.85 1.43
N LEU A 352 17.44 -14.81 0.57
CA LEU A 352 18.64 -14.69 -0.26
C LEU A 352 18.45 -13.80 -1.50
N GLY A 353 17.22 -13.49 -1.86
CA GLY A 353 16.83 -12.81 -3.09
C GLY A 353 15.68 -13.54 -3.78
N ILE A 354 15.51 -13.36 -5.08
CA ILE A 354 14.45 -13.97 -5.87
C ILE A 354 15.02 -15.23 -6.53
N LYS A 355 14.53 -16.40 -6.11
CA LYS A 355 14.95 -17.71 -6.64
C LYS A 355 14.16 -18.06 -7.89
N ILE A 356 14.85 -18.58 -8.89
CA ILE A 356 14.28 -19.20 -10.09
C ILE A 356 14.60 -20.70 -10.03
N VAL A 357 13.59 -21.53 -9.84
CA VAL A 357 13.72 -22.96 -9.61
C VAL A 357 13.18 -23.76 -10.78
N ASN A 358 13.98 -24.67 -11.32
CA ASN A 358 13.54 -25.61 -12.35
C ASN A 358 12.72 -26.74 -11.69
N LEU A 359 11.43 -26.85 -12.03
CA LEU A 359 10.50 -27.85 -11.49
C LEU A 359 10.78 -29.28 -11.97
N HIS A 360 11.50 -29.46 -13.08
CA HIS A 360 11.89 -30.78 -13.59
C HIS A 360 13.09 -31.34 -12.83
N THR A 361 14.17 -30.56 -12.78
CA THR A 361 15.43 -30.96 -12.14
C THR A 361 15.42 -30.76 -10.64
N ASN A 362 14.48 -29.96 -10.12
CA ASN A 362 14.39 -29.51 -8.72
C ASN A 362 15.68 -28.82 -8.24
N LYS A 363 16.27 -27.99 -9.11
CA LYS A 363 17.47 -27.21 -8.80
C LYS A 363 17.18 -25.71 -8.96
N VAL A 364 17.83 -24.90 -8.13
CA VAL A 364 17.84 -23.44 -8.32
C VAL A 364 18.72 -23.14 -9.54
N ALA A 365 18.11 -22.52 -10.54
CA ALA A 365 18.80 -22.11 -11.76
C ALA A 365 19.52 -20.76 -11.56
N ARG A 366 18.85 -19.79 -10.89
CA ARG A 366 19.38 -18.43 -10.65
C ARG A 366 18.82 -17.86 -9.34
N ILE A 367 19.56 -16.90 -8.75
CA ILE A 367 19.10 -16.08 -7.64
C ILE A 367 19.33 -14.62 -8.04
N LEU A 368 18.25 -13.84 -8.23
CA LEU A 368 18.31 -12.41 -8.58
C LEU A 368 18.28 -11.58 -7.29
N GLY A 369 18.92 -10.40 -7.32
CA GLY A 369 18.91 -9.48 -6.18
C GLY A 369 19.65 -9.99 -4.94
N LYS A 370 20.53 -10.99 -5.09
CA LYS A 370 21.36 -11.48 -4.00
C LYS A 370 22.29 -10.40 -3.45
N VAL A 371 22.75 -9.49 -4.29
CA VAL A 371 23.66 -8.39 -3.97
C VAL A 371 22.94 -7.22 -3.28
N GLU A 372 21.63 -7.14 -3.37
CA GLU A 372 20.81 -6.04 -2.82
C GLU A 372 20.57 -6.24 -1.32
N ASN A 373 21.50 -5.75 -0.50
CA ASN A 373 21.55 -6.05 0.93
C ASN A 373 20.49 -5.34 1.78
N ASN A 374 19.89 -4.25 1.27
CA ASN A 374 18.93 -3.41 2.00
C ASN A 374 17.46 -3.71 1.67
N ASP A 375 17.21 -4.59 0.69
CA ASP A 375 15.87 -4.79 0.15
C ASP A 375 15.42 -6.24 0.29
N ARG A 376 14.32 -6.46 0.99
CA ARG A 376 13.65 -7.74 1.07
C ARG A 376 12.47 -7.75 0.09
N PHE A 377 12.67 -8.38 -1.06
CA PHE A 377 11.62 -8.51 -2.08
C PHE A 377 10.49 -9.41 -1.58
N LEU A 378 9.25 -9.07 -1.89
CA LEU A 378 8.06 -9.82 -1.48
C LEU A 378 7.21 -10.22 -2.68
N LYS A 379 6.34 -9.32 -3.17
CA LYS A 379 5.45 -9.61 -4.29
C LYS A 379 6.17 -9.36 -5.60
N ILE A 380 6.00 -10.29 -6.53
CA ILE A 380 6.68 -10.29 -7.83
C ILE A 380 5.66 -10.47 -8.96
N ALA A 381 5.97 -9.93 -10.14
CA ALA A 381 5.20 -10.11 -11.36
C ALA A 381 6.15 -10.19 -12.56
N LEU A 382 5.96 -11.17 -13.45
CA LEU A 382 6.84 -11.48 -14.57
C LEU A 382 6.19 -11.09 -15.89
N TYR A 383 6.94 -10.40 -16.74
CA TYR A 383 6.63 -10.12 -18.13
C TYR A 383 7.63 -10.83 -19.04
N GLN A 384 7.15 -11.63 -19.98
CA GLN A 384 8.00 -12.38 -20.93
C GLN A 384 7.75 -12.00 -22.39
N GLY A 385 6.91 -10.99 -22.65
CA GLY A 385 6.52 -10.52 -24.00
C GLY A 385 5.31 -11.26 -24.56
N ASP A 386 4.70 -10.66 -25.59
CA ASP A 386 3.54 -11.26 -26.28
C ASP A 386 4.00 -12.40 -27.22
N ARG A 387 3.55 -13.61 -26.93
CA ARG A 387 3.74 -14.79 -27.79
C ARG A 387 2.54 -15.12 -28.66
N SER A 388 1.50 -14.30 -28.68
CA SER A 388 0.24 -14.60 -29.38
C SER A 388 0.35 -14.79 -30.89
N GLY A 389 1.51 -14.55 -31.50
CA GLY A 389 1.71 -14.65 -32.97
C GLY A 389 2.78 -15.61 -33.46
N LYS A 390 3.69 -16.11 -32.62
CA LYS A 390 4.78 -16.97 -33.11
C LYS A 390 4.72 -18.37 -32.46
N LYS A 391 3.94 -19.29 -33.06
CA LYS A 391 4.21 -20.72 -32.92
C LYS A 391 5.71 -20.92 -33.06
N ILE A 392 6.36 -21.57 -32.08
CA ILE A 392 7.76 -21.97 -32.16
C ILE A 392 7.92 -22.71 -33.50
N ARG A 393 8.32 -22.01 -34.54
CA ARG A 393 8.77 -22.66 -35.79
C ARG A 393 9.98 -23.46 -35.35
N LYS A 394 9.89 -24.79 -35.47
CA LYS A 394 11.05 -25.69 -35.42
C LYS A 394 12.09 -25.10 -36.36
N MET A 395 13.09 -24.42 -35.81
CA MET A 395 14.20 -23.91 -36.60
C MET A 395 14.95 -25.11 -37.17
N PRO A 396 15.12 -25.20 -38.50
CA PRO A 396 16.09 -26.12 -39.06
C PRO A 396 17.49 -25.67 -38.62
N ALA A 397 18.35 -26.64 -38.31
CA ALA A 397 19.67 -26.46 -37.73
C ALA A 397 20.73 -25.87 -38.72
N ALA A 398 20.36 -24.99 -39.61
CA ALA A 398 21.27 -24.36 -40.54
C ALA A 398 20.83 -22.93 -40.86
N ALA A 399 21.27 -21.97 -40.03
CA ALA A 399 21.61 -20.59 -40.37
C ALA A 399 21.91 -19.79 -39.13
N ALA A 400 23.11 -19.96 -38.60
CA ALA A 400 23.66 -19.05 -37.60
C ALA A 400 24.22 -17.79 -38.31
N ASN A 401 23.37 -16.85 -38.65
CA ASN A 401 23.79 -15.47 -38.93
C ASN A 401 23.53 -14.62 -37.72
N ALA A 402 24.62 -14.24 -37.05
CA ALA A 402 24.71 -13.61 -35.76
C ALA A 402 24.29 -12.12 -35.69
N ASN A 403 23.46 -11.62 -36.62
CA ASN A 403 23.08 -10.19 -36.70
C ASN A 403 21.59 -9.93 -36.87
N GLU A 404 20.70 -10.84 -36.45
CA GLU A 404 19.28 -10.47 -36.36
C GLU A 404 19.07 -9.74 -35.02
N SER A 405 18.75 -8.45 -35.15
CA SER A 405 18.30 -7.59 -34.08
C SER A 405 17.22 -8.30 -33.26
N LYS A 406 17.53 -8.71 -32.03
CA LYS A 406 16.56 -9.24 -31.06
C LYS A 406 15.48 -8.16 -30.91
N ASP A 407 14.25 -8.54 -31.18
CA ASP A 407 13.09 -7.65 -31.11
C ASP A 407 13.06 -7.00 -29.71
N PRO A 408 13.24 -5.68 -29.58
CA PRO A 408 13.46 -5.03 -28.29
C PRO A 408 12.27 -5.14 -27.32
N LEU A 409 11.06 -5.46 -27.82
CA LEU A 409 9.86 -5.69 -27.02
C LEU A 409 9.84 -7.04 -26.30
N THR A 410 10.75 -7.95 -26.59
CA THR A 410 10.79 -9.29 -26.01
C THR A 410 11.73 -9.40 -24.80
N ASP A 411 12.21 -8.30 -24.26
CA ASP A 411 13.07 -8.30 -23.09
C ASP A 411 12.30 -8.71 -21.82
N PRO A 412 12.60 -9.88 -21.22
CA PRO A 412 11.89 -10.34 -20.05
C PRO A 412 12.17 -9.41 -18.87
N THR A 413 11.11 -9.05 -18.18
CA THR A 413 11.16 -8.08 -17.10
C THR A 413 10.42 -8.61 -15.88
N LEU A 414 11.10 -8.66 -14.73
CA LEU A 414 10.50 -8.98 -13.46
C LEU A 414 10.34 -7.70 -12.65
N LEU A 415 9.10 -7.40 -12.29
CA LEU A 415 8.76 -6.30 -11.41
C LEU A 415 8.54 -6.84 -10.01
N CYS A 416 9.08 -6.17 -9.00
CA CYS A 416 8.88 -6.56 -7.61
C CYS A 416 8.76 -5.35 -6.68
N CYS A 417 8.11 -5.56 -5.54
CA CYS A 417 8.12 -4.64 -4.42
C CYS A 417 8.94 -5.22 -3.25
N ALA A 418 9.43 -4.36 -2.37
CA ALA A 418 10.19 -4.76 -1.20
C ALA A 418 9.47 -4.34 0.10
N PHE A 419 9.78 -5.02 1.19
CA PHE A 419 9.17 -4.81 2.50
C PHE A 419 9.36 -3.38 3.00
N LYS A 420 8.26 -2.72 3.34
CA LYS A 420 8.21 -1.32 3.82
C LYS A 420 8.88 -0.30 2.89
N LYS A 421 9.05 -0.62 1.60
CA LYS A 421 9.65 0.30 0.63
C LYS A 421 8.60 0.96 -0.26
N HIS A 422 8.83 2.22 -0.54
CA HIS A 422 7.98 3.04 -1.41
C HIS A 422 8.41 2.93 -2.89
N ARG A 423 9.04 1.82 -3.27
CA ARG A 423 9.63 1.63 -4.60
C ARG A 423 9.21 0.32 -5.22
N ILE A 424 9.14 0.32 -6.54
CA ILE A 424 9.12 -0.87 -7.37
C ILE A 424 10.48 -1.05 -8.00
N TYR A 425 10.92 -2.29 -8.11
CA TYR A 425 12.23 -2.68 -8.62
C TYR A 425 12.06 -3.48 -9.90
N LEU A 426 12.87 -3.16 -10.89
CA LEU A 426 12.83 -3.76 -12.22
C LEU A 426 14.08 -4.60 -12.44
N PHE A 427 13.93 -5.90 -12.61
CA PHE A 427 14.99 -6.81 -13.03
C PHE A 427 14.80 -7.17 -14.50
N SER A 428 15.87 -7.08 -15.28
CA SER A 428 15.92 -7.44 -16.69
C SER A 428 17.11 -8.36 -16.98
N ARG A 429 17.55 -8.41 -18.20
CA ARG A 429 18.82 -9.07 -18.55
C ARG A 429 20.03 -8.14 -18.38
N ARG A 430 19.80 -6.85 -18.23
CA ARG A 430 20.84 -5.83 -18.12
C ARG A 430 21.19 -5.58 -16.67
N GLU A 431 22.46 -5.51 -16.39
CA GLU A 431 22.98 -4.95 -15.15
C GLU A 431 22.84 -3.41 -15.21
N PRO A 432 22.71 -2.73 -14.06
CA PRO A 432 22.70 -1.28 -14.03
C PRO A 432 23.99 -0.73 -14.60
N GLU A 433 23.89 0.25 -15.49
CA GLU A 433 25.05 0.99 -16.01
C GLU A 433 25.70 1.74 -14.84
N GLU A 434 27.03 1.67 -14.72
CA GLU A 434 27.78 2.50 -13.78
C GLU A 434 27.52 3.97 -14.13
N PRO A 435 27.19 4.83 -13.17
CA PRO A 435 26.84 6.21 -13.46
C PRO A 435 28.09 7.00 -13.83
N GLU A 436 28.36 7.17 -15.12
CA GLU A 436 29.28 8.21 -15.59
C GLU A 436 28.74 9.61 -15.31
N ASP A 437 27.40 9.77 -15.21
CA ASP A 437 26.70 10.98 -14.82
C ASP A 437 25.86 10.74 -13.56
N ALA A 438 26.09 11.51 -12.49
CA ALA A 438 25.32 11.48 -11.25
C ALA A 438 23.79 11.75 -11.42
N THR A 439 23.37 12.18 -12.62
CA THR A 439 21.98 12.45 -12.99
C THR A 439 21.23 11.22 -13.52
N LYS A 440 21.94 10.13 -13.86
CA LYS A 440 21.36 8.87 -14.37
C LYS A 440 21.40 7.75 -13.34
N GLY A 441 21.08 8.03 -12.08
CA GLY A 441 20.99 7.01 -11.05
C GLY A 441 19.93 5.94 -11.38
N ARG A 442 20.16 4.69 -10.98
CA ARG A 442 19.18 3.58 -11.12
C ARG A 442 17.90 3.83 -10.31
N ASP A 443 17.95 4.73 -9.35
CA ASP A 443 16.83 5.11 -8.50
C ASP A 443 16.15 6.38 -9.02
N VAL A 444 14.98 6.22 -9.63
CA VAL A 444 14.19 7.34 -10.14
C VAL A 444 13.39 7.96 -8.99
N PHE A 445 13.73 9.20 -8.58
CA PHE A 445 13.09 9.88 -7.46
C PHE A 445 11.87 10.71 -7.86
N ASN A 446 11.94 11.38 -9.02
CA ASN A 446 10.91 12.29 -9.50
C ASN A 446 10.40 11.82 -10.86
N GLU A 447 9.20 11.27 -10.88
CA GLU A 447 8.45 11.08 -12.10
C GLU A 447 7.78 12.42 -12.43
N LYS A 448 8.14 13.02 -13.56
CA LYS A 448 7.35 14.12 -14.10
C LYS A 448 6.10 13.50 -14.73
N PRO A 449 4.90 13.86 -14.27
CA PRO A 449 3.69 13.42 -14.95
C PRO A 449 3.74 13.91 -16.42
N PRO A 450 3.26 13.10 -17.37
CA PRO A 450 3.17 13.54 -18.75
C PRO A 450 2.30 14.80 -18.87
N PRO A 451 2.53 15.66 -19.87
CA PRO A 451 1.75 16.89 -20.05
C PRO A 451 0.23 16.68 -20.04
N ASP A 452 -0.22 15.52 -20.55
CA ASP A 452 -1.64 15.16 -20.60
C ASP A 452 -2.25 14.89 -19.20
N GLU A 453 -1.46 14.45 -18.24
CA GLU A 453 -1.92 14.30 -16.83
C GLU A 453 -2.04 15.65 -16.14
N LEU A 454 -1.19 16.61 -16.48
CA LEU A 454 -1.34 18.01 -16.03
C LEU A 454 -2.61 18.64 -16.61
N LEU A 455 -2.98 18.31 -17.85
CA LEU A 455 -4.23 18.76 -18.46
C LEU A 455 -5.45 18.06 -17.84
N SER A 456 -5.35 16.75 -17.56
CA SER A 456 -6.42 16.00 -16.86
C SER A 456 -6.58 16.44 -15.41
N ALA A 457 -5.51 16.80 -14.74
CA ALA A 457 -5.55 17.40 -13.41
C ALA A 457 -6.21 18.80 -13.43
N SER A 458 -6.06 19.56 -14.52
CA SER A 458 -6.72 20.85 -14.70
C SER A 458 -8.22 20.72 -15.02
N ASP A 459 -8.66 19.61 -15.67
CA ASP A 459 -10.06 19.36 -15.98
C ASP A 459 -10.83 18.68 -14.82
N ILE A 460 -10.18 17.85 -14.04
CA ILE A 460 -10.70 17.37 -12.75
C ILE A 460 -10.67 18.50 -11.71
N GLY A 461 -9.81 19.50 -11.90
CA GLY A 461 -9.68 20.71 -11.10
C GLY A 461 -10.86 21.69 -11.16
N LYS A 462 -11.88 21.47 -11.99
CA LYS A 462 -13.13 22.23 -11.90
C LYS A 462 -14.06 21.77 -10.78
N SER A 463 -13.75 20.71 -10.05
CA SER A 463 -14.51 20.29 -8.87
C SER A 463 -13.75 20.21 -7.55
N VAL A 464 -12.41 20.24 -7.52
CA VAL A 464 -11.62 20.40 -6.29
C VAL A 464 -10.30 21.12 -6.64
N THR A 465 -10.37 22.40 -6.91
CA THR A 465 -9.21 23.25 -6.66
C THR A 465 -8.93 23.16 -5.17
N THR A 466 -7.76 22.65 -4.78
CA THR A 466 -7.14 23.04 -3.52
C THR A 466 -6.76 24.51 -3.69
N SER A 467 -7.78 25.38 -3.69
CA SER A 467 -7.53 26.81 -3.59
C SER A 467 -6.73 27.00 -2.32
N LEU A 468 -5.57 27.61 -2.45
CA LEU A 468 -4.78 28.00 -1.29
C LEU A 468 -5.71 28.76 -0.35
N PRO A 469 -5.62 28.56 0.98
CA PRO A 469 -6.57 29.19 1.90
C PRO A 469 -6.37 30.71 1.90
N GLU A 470 -7.47 31.43 1.80
CA GLU A 470 -7.49 32.89 1.91
C GLU A 470 -7.44 33.37 3.36
N ASN A 471 -7.85 32.56 4.33
CA ASN A 471 -7.94 32.96 5.73
C ASN A 471 -7.20 31.98 6.63
N VAL A 472 -6.42 32.54 7.56
CA VAL A 472 -5.64 31.80 8.55
C VAL A 472 -5.86 32.38 9.94
N LEU A 473 -5.96 31.54 10.94
CA LEU A 473 -6.06 31.92 12.35
C LEU A 473 -4.78 31.53 13.08
N MET A 474 -4.12 32.52 13.67
CA MET A 474 -2.94 32.34 14.51
C MET A 474 -3.32 32.51 15.97
N HIS A 475 -3.12 31.49 16.77
CA HIS A 475 -3.30 31.54 18.22
C HIS A 475 -2.04 32.01 18.90
N THR A 476 -2.14 33.03 19.74
CA THR A 476 -1.03 33.51 20.56
C THR A 476 -1.38 33.46 22.05
N THR A 477 -0.39 33.59 22.93
CA THR A 477 -0.63 33.67 24.38
C THR A 477 -1.39 34.92 24.80
N LEU A 478 -1.45 35.93 23.93
CA LEU A 478 -2.16 37.19 24.18
C LEU A 478 -3.50 37.29 23.46
N GLY A 479 -3.86 36.27 22.66
CA GLY A 479 -5.13 36.19 21.92
C GLY A 479 -4.95 35.72 20.49
N ASP A 480 -6.05 35.75 19.74
CA ASP A 480 -6.15 35.25 18.39
C ASP A 480 -5.96 36.37 17.34
N ILE A 481 -5.17 36.06 16.31
CA ILE A 481 -4.94 36.95 15.16
C ILE A 481 -5.49 36.28 13.90
N HIS A 482 -6.52 36.89 13.29
CA HIS A 482 -7.08 36.44 12.02
C HIS A 482 -6.42 37.18 10.86
N MET A 483 -5.87 36.44 9.91
CA MET A 483 -5.20 36.99 8.74
C MET A 483 -5.94 36.57 7.46
N LYS A 484 -6.13 37.52 6.55
CA LYS A 484 -6.52 37.27 5.17
C LYS A 484 -5.24 37.17 4.34
N LEU A 485 -5.11 36.11 3.53
CA LEU A 485 -4.00 35.87 2.62
C LEU A 485 -4.39 36.18 1.18
N TYR A 486 -3.41 36.35 0.31
CA TYR A 486 -3.58 36.70 -1.10
C TYR A 486 -2.97 35.61 -2.02
N PRO A 487 -3.66 34.47 -2.16
CA PRO A 487 -3.12 33.32 -2.92
C PRO A 487 -3.03 33.56 -4.44
N GLU A 488 -3.86 34.46 -4.98
CA GLU A 488 -3.84 34.76 -6.41
C GLU A 488 -2.62 35.62 -6.79
N GLU A 489 -2.24 36.56 -5.92
CA GLU A 489 -1.14 37.50 -6.14
C GLU A 489 0.22 36.93 -5.72
N CYS A 490 0.26 36.09 -4.66
CA CYS A 490 1.49 35.55 -4.07
C CYS A 490 1.37 34.03 -3.82
N PRO A 491 1.17 33.20 -4.86
CA PRO A 491 0.85 31.78 -4.69
C PRO A 491 1.95 30.99 -3.98
N LYS A 492 3.23 31.19 -4.28
CA LYS A 492 4.33 30.48 -3.63
C LYS A 492 4.50 30.84 -2.16
N THR A 493 4.41 32.13 -1.85
CA THR A 493 4.52 32.62 -0.47
C THR A 493 3.39 32.10 0.39
N VAL A 494 2.15 32.10 -0.14
CA VAL A 494 0.98 31.57 0.57
C VAL A 494 1.07 30.05 0.70
N GLU A 495 1.56 29.32 -0.31
CA GLU A 495 1.79 27.88 -0.23
C GLU A 495 2.83 27.54 0.85
N ASN A 496 3.97 28.25 0.88
CA ASN A 496 5.00 28.08 1.90
C ASN A 496 4.44 28.30 3.31
N PHE A 497 3.80 29.44 3.53
CA PHE A 497 3.23 29.81 4.82
C PHE A 497 2.17 28.81 5.30
N THR A 498 1.20 28.47 4.45
CA THR A 498 0.09 27.57 4.83
C THR A 498 0.52 26.13 4.99
N THR A 499 1.55 25.68 4.28
CA THR A 499 2.12 24.35 4.45
C THR A 499 2.91 24.25 5.76
N HIS A 500 3.68 25.25 6.12
CA HIS A 500 4.31 25.35 7.43
C HIS A 500 3.28 25.35 8.56
N CYS A 501 2.18 26.09 8.41
CA CYS A 501 1.07 26.07 9.35
C CYS A 501 0.49 24.66 9.52
N ARG A 502 0.21 23.93 8.41
CA ARG A 502 -0.34 22.57 8.46
C ARG A 502 0.60 21.55 9.09
N ASN A 503 1.90 21.75 8.92
CA ASN A 503 2.93 20.87 9.47
C ASN A 503 3.25 21.19 10.95
N GLY A 504 2.60 22.20 11.56
CA GLY A 504 2.89 22.63 12.92
C GLY A 504 4.26 23.30 13.08
N TYR A 505 4.86 23.77 11.99
CA TYR A 505 6.20 24.37 12.01
C TYR A 505 6.25 25.64 12.85
N TYR A 506 5.16 26.39 12.89
CA TYR A 506 5.06 27.62 13.67
C TYR A 506 4.60 27.42 15.11
N ASP A 507 4.33 26.17 15.52
CA ASP A 507 3.88 25.88 16.88
C ASP A 507 4.99 26.14 17.89
N ASN A 508 4.64 26.85 18.96
CA ASN A 508 5.54 27.25 20.06
C ASN A 508 6.70 28.20 19.64
N LEU A 509 6.61 28.86 18.49
CA LEU A 509 7.59 29.88 18.12
C LEU A 509 7.32 31.20 18.85
N ILE A 510 8.37 31.94 19.13
CA ILE A 510 8.31 33.25 19.78
C ILE A 510 8.33 34.39 18.77
N PHE A 511 7.80 35.53 19.12
CA PHE A 511 8.12 36.77 18.44
C PHE A 511 9.51 37.22 18.89
N HIS A 512 10.52 36.84 18.14
CA HIS A 512 11.93 37.05 18.51
C HIS A 512 12.41 38.51 18.32
N ARG A 513 11.65 39.31 17.54
CA ARG A 513 11.96 40.71 17.32
C ARG A 513 10.72 41.59 17.30
N VAL A 514 10.65 42.57 18.19
CA VAL A 514 9.50 43.45 18.36
C VAL A 514 9.98 44.89 18.41
N ILE A 515 9.62 45.72 17.43
CA ILE A 515 10.00 47.12 17.34
C ILE A 515 8.75 48.00 17.41
N LYS A 516 8.66 48.83 18.46
CA LYS A 516 7.55 49.75 18.67
C LYS A 516 7.46 50.77 17.56
N GLY A 517 6.24 51.02 17.05
CA GLY A 517 6.00 51.93 15.94
C GLY A 517 6.54 51.42 14.60
N PHE A 518 6.78 50.08 14.47
CA PHE A 518 7.26 49.52 13.23
C PHE A 518 6.64 48.14 12.94
N MET A 519 7.11 47.04 13.60
CA MET A 519 6.65 45.68 13.29
C MET A 519 6.92 44.68 14.42
N ILE A 520 6.24 43.52 14.34
CA ILE A 520 6.50 42.34 15.16
C ILE A 520 6.89 41.20 14.22
N GLN A 521 7.99 40.47 14.51
CA GLN A 521 8.59 39.44 13.64
C GLN A 521 8.66 38.11 14.37
N THR A 522 8.31 37.01 13.64
CA THR A 522 8.31 35.64 14.12
C THR A 522 8.66 34.69 12.98
N GLY A 523 8.50 33.38 13.18
CA GLY A 523 8.70 32.34 12.16
C GLY A 523 10.10 31.74 12.13
N ASP A 524 10.91 32.01 13.14
CA ASP A 524 12.24 31.44 13.34
C ASP A 524 12.18 30.35 14.42
N PRO A 525 12.49 29.06 14.10
CA PRO A 525 12.55 27.98 15.08
C PRO A 525 13.64 28.16 16.13
N LEU A 526 14.73 28.87 15.82
CA LEU A 526 15.82 29.12 16.76
C LEU A 526 15.51 30.28 17.71
N GLY A 527 14.61 31.19 17.32
CA GLY A 527 14.20 32.35 18.11
C GLY A 527 15.30 33.39 18.34
N ASP A 528 16.32 33.43 17.47
CA ASP A 528 17.42 34.39 17.47
C ASP A 528 17.49 35.24 16.19
N GLY A 529 16.65 34.95 15.20
CA GLY A 529 16.58 35.65 13.92
C GLY A 529 17.45 35.06 12.82
N THR A 530 18.22 34.02 13.09
CA THR A 530 19.16 33.41 12.13
C THR A 530 18.62 32.19 11.42
N GLY A 531 17.53 31.57 11.96
CA GLY A 531 16.94 30.34 11.46
C GLY A 531 15.76 30.56 10.52
N GLY A 532 15.20 29.48 10.06
CA GLY A 532 13.97 29.43 9.26
C GLY A 532 14.18 29.07 7.80
N GLN A 533 13.65 27.91 7.41
CA GLN A 533 13.74 27.38 6.04
C GLN A 533 12.38 27.40 5.37
N SER A 534 12.36 27.50 4.05
CA SER A 534 11.14 27.31 3.27
C SER A 534 10.75 25.83 3.22
N ILE A 535 9.52 25.53 2.78
CA ILE A 535 9.04 24.15 2.58
C ILE A 535 9.85 23.37 1.53
N TRP A 536 10.59 24.07 0.69
CA TRP A 536 11.46 23.49 -0.34
C TRP A 536 12.90 23.28 0.12
N GLY A 537 13.23 23.62 1.39
CA GLY A 537 14.57 23.47 1.96
C GLY A 537 15.62 24.45 1.40
N ARG A 538 15.21 25.45 0.62
CA ARG A 538 16.03 26.50 0.04
C ARG A 538 15.27 27.81 0.06
N GLU A 539 15.97 28.91 -0.04
CA GLU A 539 15.37 30.25 -0.22
C GLU A 539 14.55 30.31 -1.52
N PHE A 540 13.50 31.13 -1.54
CA PHE A 540 12.65 31.31 -2.71
C PHE A 540 12.46 32.78 -3.07
N GLU A 541 12.07 33.01 -4.31
CA GLU A 541 11.97 34.31 -4.93
C GLU A 541 10.87 35.20 -4.33
N ASP A 542 11.07 36.51 -4.44
CA ASP A 542 10.09 37.54 -4.06
C ASP A 542 8.90 37.56 -5.03
N GLU A 543 7.69 37.73 -4.48
CA GLU A 543 6.44 37.87 -5.25
C GLU A 543 5.85 39.27 -5.01
N PHE A 544 6.26 40.26 -5.83
CA PHE A 544 5.76 41.63 -5.71
C PHE A 544 4.57 41.86 -6.63
N HIS A 545 3.46 42.34 -6.04
CA HIS A 545 2.27 42.69 -6.81
C HIS A 545 1.92 44.18 -6.63
N LYS A 546 1.47 44.82 -7.74
CA LYS A 546 1.18 46.27 -7.75
C LYS A 546 0.09 46.70 -6.79
N SER A 547 -0.91 45.85 -6.51
CA SER A 547 -2.02 46.11 -5.59
C SER A 547 -1.64 45.91 -4.12
N LEU A 548 -0.55 45.19 -3.82
CA LEU A 548 -0.14 44.83 -2.47
C LEU A 548 1.01 45.76 -1.99
N ARG A 549 0.66 46.65 -1.08
CA ARG A 549 1.56 47.67 -0.56
C ARG A 549 1.50 47.73 0.96
N HIS A 550 2.57 48.23 1.57
CA HIS A 550 2.64 48.53 3.00
C HIS A 550 2.04 49.94 3.31
N ASP A 551 0.92 50.28 2.66
CA ASP A 551 0.24 51.56 2.71
C ASP A 551 -0.49 51.82 4.03
N ARG A 552 -0.66 50.79 4.84
CA ARG A 552 -1.42 50.85 6.10
C ARG A 552 -0.91 49.84 7.12
N PRO A 553 -1.23 49.99 8.43
CA PRO A 553 -0.81 49.05 9.47
C PRO A 553 -1.45 47.68 9.30
N PHE A 554 -0.89 46.69 10.01
CA PHE A 554 -1.32 45.30 10.08
C PHE A 554 -1.17 44.52 8.76
N THR A 555 -0.20 44.91 7.93
CA THR A 555 0.20 44.17 6.74
C THR A 555 1.15 43.03 7.13
N VAL A 556 0.93 41.85 6.54
CA VAL A 556 1.74 40.66 6.78
C VAL A 556 2.68 40.45 5.61
N SER A 557 3.99 40.36 5.89
CA SER A 557 5.04 40.31 4.85
C SER A 557 6.16 39.35 5.23
N MET A 558 6.83 38.78 4.21
CA MET A 558 7.99 37.90 4.43
C MET A 558 9.21 38.73 4.88
N ALA A 559 9.90 38.21 5.90
CA ALA A 559 11.25 38.65 6.23
C ALA A 559 12.24 37.95 5.30
N ASN A 560 13.22 38.70 4.81
CA ASN A 560 14.30 38.23 3.96
C ASN A 560 15.63 38.85 4.33
N ALA A 561 16.74 38.26 3.91
CA ALA A 561 18.12 38.78 4.10
C ALA A 561 18.65 39.45 2.83
N GLY A 562 17.80 39.80 1.88
CA GLY A 562 18.09 40.39 0.59
C GLY A 562 17.11 39.92 -0.48
N PRO A 563 17.26 40.35 -1.73
CA PRO A 563 16.35 39.95 -2.81
C PRO A 563 16.32 38.40 -2.97
N ASN A 564 15.12 37.82 -3.09
CA ASN A 564 14.90 36.41 -3.33
C ASN A 564 15.47 35.46 -2.24
N SER A 565 15.53 35.92 -0.98
CA SER A 565 16.01 35.13 0.16
C SER A 565 14.90 34.83 1.18
N ASN A 566 13.67 34.53 0.71
CA ASN A 566 12.54 34.22 1.56
C ASN A 566 12.67 32.82 2.16
N GLY A 567 12.42 32.68 3.47
CA GLY A 567 12.43 31.42 4.22
C GLY A 567 11.07 31.14 4.88
N SER A 568 11.07 30.99 6.21
CA SER A 568 9.84 30.83 7.01
C SER A 568 9.50 32.06 7.84
N GLN A 569 10.45 33.01 8.03
CA GLN A 569 10.22 34.17 8.86
C GLN A 569 9.27 35.17 8.21
N PHE A 570 8.39 35.77 8.99
CA PHE A 570 7.46 36.80 8.55
C PHE A 570 7.25 37.86 9.65
N PHE A 571 6.75 39.03 9.26
CA PHE A 571 6.45 40.08 10.19
C PHE A 571 5.07 40.70 9.92
N ILE A 572 4.51 41.31 10.94
CA ILE A 572 3.27 42.09 10.88
C ILE A 572 3.60 43.54 11.21
N THR A 573 3.29 44.48 10.30
CA THR A 573 3.54 45.92 10.53
C THR A 573 2.51 46.50 11.49
N THR A 574 2.94 47.39 12.35
CA THR A 574 2.05 48.12 13.28
C THR A 574 1.69 49.54 12.80
N VAL A 575 2.44 50.02 11.80
CA VAL A 575 2.23 51.31 11.11
C VAL A 575 2.33 51.11 9.60
N ALA A 576 1.99 52.16 8.81
CA ALA A 576 2.29 52.17 7.38
C ALA A 576 3.79 52.27 7.14
N THR A 577 4.35 51.38 6.27
CA THR A 577 5.78 51.28 6.04
C THR A 577 6.13 51.23 4.54
N PRO A 578 5.83 52.34 3.77
CA PRO A 578 5.94 52.30 2.32
C PRO A 578 7.40 52.10 1.81
N TRP A 579 8.40 52.29 2.64
CA TRP A 579 9.82 52.05 2.31
C TRP A 579 10.18 50.54 2.22
N LEU A 580 9.27 49.64 2.64
CA LEU A 580 9.42 48.20 2.49
C LEU A 580 8.82 47.68 1.18
N ASP A 581 8.10 48.52 0.43
CA ASP A 581 7.51 48.16 -0.86
C ASP A 581 8.60 47.73 -1.86
N ASN A 582 8.33 46.63 -2.61
CA ASN A 582 9.25 46.00 -3.55
C ASN A 582 10.58 45.52 -2.91
N LYS A 583 10.60 45.33 -1.58
CA LYS A 583 11.73 44.73 -0.85
C LYS A 583 11.28 43.48 -0.09
N HIS A 584 10.07 43.49 0.43
CA HIS A 584 9.47 42.39 1.15
C HIS A 584 8.12 42.00 0.54
N THR A 585 7.90 40.70 0.31
CA THR A 585 6.67 40.21 -0.28
C THR A 585 5.50 40.36 0.69
N VAL A 586 4.52 41.17 0.32
CA VAL A 586 3.24 41.31 1.04
C VAL A 586 2.33 40.15 0.62
N PHE A 587 1.98 39.26 1.54
CA PHE A 587 1.16 38.09 1.23
C PHE A 587 -0.12 38.00 2.04
N GLY A 588 -0.36 38.91 2.97
CA GLY A 588 -1.57 38.90 3.78
C GLY A 588 -1.80 40.21 4.57
N ARG A 589 -2.93 40.19 5.30
CA ARG A 589 -3.34 41.27 6.19
C ARG A 589 -4.11 40.76 7.39
N VAL A 590 -3.91 41.32 8.57
CA VAL A 590 -4.72 41.06 9.77
C VAL A 590 -6.09 41.70 9.60
N ILE A 591 -7.15 40.92 9.78
CA ILE A 591 -8.57 41.33 9.68
C ILE A 591 -9.26 41.40 11.05
N LYS A 592 -8.81 40.59 12.04
CA LYS A 592 -9.24 40.62 13.44
C LYS A 592 -8.07 40.33 14.36
N GLY A 593 -8.10 40.83 15.60
CA GLY A 593 -7.00 40.68 16.55
C GLY A 593 -5.91 41.77 16.37
N MET A 594 -6.26 42.93 15.86
CA MET A 594 -5.36 44.07 15.74
C MET A 594 -4.92 44.57 17.11
N ASP A 595 -5.79 44.50 18.09
CA ASP A 595 -5.52 44.77 19.52
C ASP A 595 -4.50 43.79 20.11
N VAL A 596 -4.51 42.53 19.69
CA VAL A 596 -3.51 41.53 20.06
C VAL A 596 -2.14 41.88 19.48
N VAL A 597 -2.09 42.24 18.19
CA VAL A 597 -0.84 42.72 17.54
C VAL A 597 -0.27 43.91 18.28
N GLN A 598 -1.12 44.90 18.67
CA GLN A 598 -0.68 46.05 19.46
C GLN A 598 -0.29 45.69 20.92
N ALA A 599 -0.90 44.66 21.49
CA ALA A 599 -0.49 44.16 22.80
C ALA A 599 0.92 43.55 22.76
N ILE A 600 1.21 42.76 21.68
CA ILE A 600 2.54 42.21 21.43
C ILE A 600 3.56 43.33 21.21
N GLU A 601 3.23 44.34 20.44
CA GLU A 601 4.10 45.50 20.20
C GLU A 601 4.49 46.24 21.49
N LYS A 602 3.62 46.29 22.49
CA LYS A 602 3.84 46.97 23.76
C LYS A 602 4.73 46.22 24.75
N VAL A 603 5.06 44.96 24.47
CA VAL A 603 5.94 44.16 25.34
C VAL A 603 7.30 44.82 25.50
N LYS A 604 7.90 44.73 26.70
CA LYS A 604 9.24 45.27 26.96
C LYS A 604 10.29 44.40 26.23
N THR A 605 11.18 45.07 25.50
CA THR A 605 12.27 44.45 24.76
C THR A 605 13.63 44.84 25.29
N ASP A 606 14.63 44.00 25.00
CA ASP A 606 16.04 44.29 25.25
C ASP A 606 16.64 45.27 24.21
N LYS A 607 17.97 45.47 24.26
CA LYS A 607 18.68 46.35 23.30
C LYS A 607 18.75 45.77 21.88
N SER A 608 18.44 44.51 21.69
CA SER A 608 18.38 43.77 20.41
C SER A 608 16.94 43.59 19.91
N ASP A 609 15.98 44.34 20.45
CA ASP A 609 14.56 44.29 20.12
C ASP A 609 13.88 42.95 20.48
N LYS A 610 14.53 42.06 21.27
CA LYS A 610 13.97 40.80 21.71
C LYS A 610 13.15 40.99 23.00
N PRO A 611 11.94 40.43 23.11
CA PRO A 611 11.13 40.49 24.34
C PRO A 611 11.87 39.88 25.55
N TYR A 612 11.84 40.52 26.73
CA TYR A 612 12.47 40.03 27.98
C TYR A 612 11.80 38.78 28.55
N GLN A 613 10.50 38.57 28.26
CA GLN A 613 9.77 37.40 28.66
C GLN A 613 9.37 36.65 27.38
N ASP A 614 9.61 35.34 27.35
CA ASP A 614 9.10 34.43 26.34
C ASP A 614 7.56 34.33 26.38
N SER A 615 6.91 35.38 26.89
CA SER A 615 5.48 35.49 27.13
C SER A 615 4.64 35.61 25.86
N VAL A 616 5.25 35.68 24.69
CA VAL A 616 4.54 35.76 23.42
C VAL A 616 4.86 34.54 22.56
N VAL A 617 4.68 33.39 23.14
CA VAL A 617 4.80 32.11 22.43
C VAL A 617 3.48 31.84 21.72
N THR A 618 3.53 31.56 20.44
CA THR A 618 2.40 30.97 19.73
C THR A 618 2.20 29.56 20.27
N LYS A 619 1.25 29.37 21.21
CA LYS A 619 0.97 28.08 21.78
C LYS A 619 -0.10 27.39 20.93
N GLY A 620 0.28 26.34 20.21
CA GLY A 620 -0.63 25.59 19.36
C GLY A 620 -1.24 26.45 18.26
N SER A 621 -0.38 26.96 17.35
CA SER A 621 -0.87 27.54 16.11
C SER A 621 -1.33 26.41 15.18
N THR A 622 -2.45 25.77 15.52
CA THR A 622 -3.21 25.10 14.50
C THR A 622 -3.73 26.20 13.60
N CYS A 623 -3.14 26.34 12.42
CA CYS A 623 -3.75 27.06 11.33
C CYS A 623 -5.02 26.29 10.98
N SER A 624 -6.10 26.54 11.73
CA SER A 624 -7.39 25.93 11.48
C SER A 624 -7.95 26.57 10.23
N TYR A 625 -8.10 25.76 9.22
CA TYR A 625 -8.74 26.08 7.96
C TYR A 625 -10.21 26.43 8.24
N TYR A 626 -10.53 27.70 8.38
CA TYR A 626 -11.92 28.14 8.52
C TYR A 626 -12.50 28.33 7.11
N ARG A 627 -13.17 27.28 6.62
CA ARG A 627 -14.12 27.39 5.50
C ARG A 627 -15.42 27.90 6.10
N GLU A 628 -15.89 29.08 5.77
CA GLU A 628 -17.28 29.50 6.03
C GLU A 628 -18.21 28.48 5.37
N ARG A 629 -18.69 27.53 6.16
CA ARG A 629 -19.78 26.65 5.74
C ARG A 629 -21.09 27.42 5.95
N SER A 630 -21.83 27.56 4.86
CA SER A 630 -23.20 28.11 4.85
C SER A 630 -24.07 27.51 5.96
N ASP A 631 -24.96 28.29 6.52
CA ASP A 631 -25.89 27.92 7.62
C ASP A 631 -26.70 26.64 7.40
N SER A 632 -26.81 26.14 6.16
CA SER A 632 -27.47 24.88 5.82
C SER A 632 -26.73 23.65 6.41
N PHE A 633 -25.38 23.69 6.56
CA PHE A 633 -24.61 22.57 7.12
C PHE A 633 -24.67 22.55 8.65
N LYS A 634 -24.79 23.71 9.31
CA LYS A 634 -25.04 23.79 10.76
C LYS A 634 -26.38 23.20 11.14
N LYS A 635 -27.40 23.37 10.27
CA LYS A 635 -28.73 22.79 10.45
C LYS A 635 -28.72 21.27 10.26
N SER A 636 -28.02 20.76 9.24
CA SER A 636 -27.86 19.31 8.99
C SER A 636 -27.10 18.58 10.10
N LEU A 637 -26.05 19.19 10.69
CA LEU A 637 -25.33 18.60 11.82
C LEU A 637 -26.15 18.57 13.12
N ARG A 638 -27.02 19.57 13.35
CA ARG A 638 -27.94 19.54 14.50
C ARG A 638 -29.00 18.43 14.36
N GLU A 639 -29.51 18.19 13.15
CA GLU A 639 -30.52 17.15 12.89
C GLU A 639 -29.91 15.73 12.89
N THR A 640 -28.75 15.53 12.27
CA THR A 640 -28.07 14.21 12.23
C THR A 640 -27.41 13.82 13.55
N GLY A 641 -26.84 14.77 14.28
CA GLY A 641 -26.25 14.53 15.60
C GLY A 641 -27.28 14.10 16.65
N LEU A 642 -28.45 14.73 16.66
CA LEU A 642 -29.56 14.37 17.56
C LEU A 642 -30.13 12.98 17.26
N HIS A 643 -30.18 12.57 16.00
CA HIS A 643 -30.67 11.25 15.61
C HIS A 643 -29.66 10.13 16.00
N TYR A 644 -28.36 10.40 15.90
CA TYR A 644 -27.34 9.42 16.30
C TYR A 644 -27.28 9.22 17.80
N VAL A 645 -27.34 10.29 18.58
CA VAL A 645 -27.38 10.24 20.06
C VAL A 645 -28.66 9.56 20.57
N ARG A 646 -29.84 9.88 19.99
CA ARG A 646 -31.10 9.21 20.35
C ARG A 646 -31.09 7.70 20.01
N ARG A 647 -30.44 7.30 18.90
CA ARG A 647 -30.34 5.88 18.50
C ARG A 647 -29.34 5.12 19.36
N SER A 648 -28.25 5.76 19.78
CA SER A 648 -27.25 5.19 20.68
C SER A 648 -27.82 5.01 22.11
N LEU A 649 -28.57 5.99 22.62
CA LEU A 649 -29.19 5.91 23.93
C LEU A 649 -30.28 4.83 23.99
N ARG A 650 -31.14 4.67 22.96
CA ARG A 650 -32.13 3.58 22.91
C ARG A 650 -31.50 2.18 22.85
N ASN A 651 -30.33 2.03 22.24
CA ASN A 651 -29.61 0.75 22.20
C ASN A 651 -28.91 0.46 23.54
N GLN A 652 -28.51 1.47 24.30
CA GLN A 652 -27.93 1.29 25.63
C GLN A 652 -29.01 0.96 26.70
N GLU A 653 -30.20 1.54 26.61
CA GLU A 653 -31.31 1.19 27.50
C GLU A 653 -31.75 -0.28 27.34
N LYS A 654 -31.76 -0.81 26.10
CA LYS A 654 -32.02 -2.24 25.86
C LYS A 654 -30.91 -3.14 26.37
N SER A 655 -29.66 -2.69 26.42
CA SER A 655 -28.51 -3.44 26.96
C SER A 655 -28.45 -3.39 28.49
N LEU A 656 -28.91 -2.33 29.13
CA LEU A 656 -28.96 -2.20 30.60
C LEU A 656 -30.09 -3.03 31.23
N CYS A 657 -31.22 -3.21 30.54
CA CYS A 657 -32.29 -4.09 30.97
C CYS A 657 -31.90 -5.57 31.03
N ILE A 658 -30.94 -5.99 30.21
CA ILE A 658 -30.45 -7.38 30.16
C ILE A 658 -29.32 -7.61 31.21
N LYS A 659 -28.66 -6.58 31.71
CA LYS A 659 -27.55 -6.67 32.68
C LYS A 659 -27.89 -6.38 34.17
N LYS A 660 -29.16 -6.14 34.48
CA LYS A 660 -29.62 -6.03 35.90
C LYS A 660 -29.76 -7.37 36.64
N LEU A 661 -29.34 -8.48 36.00
CA LEU A 661 -29.18 -9.78 36.60
C LEU A 661 -27.70 -10.21 36.58
N GLY A 662 -26.91 -9.72 37.51
CA GLY A 662 -25.61 -10.26 37.87
C GLY A 662 -24.41 -9.34 37.63
N LEU A 663 -23.80 -9.01 38.76
CA LEU A 663 -22.41 -8.61 39.02
C LEU A 663 -22.11 -7.14 39.30
N ALA A 664 -21.88 -6.95 40.58
CA ALA A 664 -21.12 -5.86 41.16
C ALA A 664 -19.63 -5.94 40.80
N CYS A 665 -18.97 -4.81 40.85
CA CYS A 665 -17.55 -4.49 40.69
C CYS A 665 -17.12 -4.05 39.27
N VAL A 666 -16.87 -2.79 39.10
CA VAL A 666 -15.61 -2.10 38.86
C VAL A 666 -15.88 -0.59 38.72
N GLY A 667 -15.56 0.16 39.75
CA GLY A 667 -15.58 1.62 39.76
C GLY A 667 -14.37 2.18 39.03
N THR A 668 -14.50 3.42 38.63
CA THR A 668 -13.50 4.43 38.20
C THR A 668 -13.47 4.88 36.74
N LYS A 669 -13.93 4.12 35.77
CA LYS A 669 -13.97 4.62 34.37
C LYS A 669 -15.29 5.26 33.95
N TYR A 670 -16.36 5.10 34.70
CA TYR A 670 -17.69 5.66 34.34
C TYR A 670 -17.87 7.12 34.74
N SER A 671 -17.12 7.65 35.71
CA SER A 671 -17.24 9.04 36.13
C SER A 671 -16.75 10.06 35.09
N VAL A 672 -15.75 9.68 34.30
CA VAL A 672 -15.20 10.54 33.23
C VAL A 672 -16.12 10.60 32.00
N LEU A 673 -16.77 9.50 31.67
CA LEU A 673 -17.74 9.48 30.55
C LEU A 673 -19.02 10.23 30.87
N LEU A 674 -19.52 10.14 32.09
CA LEU A 674 -20.68 10.91 32.56
C LEU A 674 -20.39 12.42 32.62
N SER A 675 -19.19 12.83 33.05
CA SER A 675 -18.74 14.22 33.02
C SER A 675 -18.65 14.78 31.62
N LEU A 676 -18.14 14.00 30.66
CA LEU A 676 -18.06 14.38 29.24
C LEU A 676 -19.46 14.50 28.60
N CYS A 677 -20.38 13.61 28.92
CA CYS A 677 -21.75 13.68 28.43
C CYS A 677 -22.51 14.88 29.00
N SER A 678 -22.30 15.23 30.27
CA SER A 678 -22.90 16.41 30.89
C SER A 678 -22.33 17.72 30.32
N TYR A 679 -21.03 17.76 30.04
CA TYR A 679 -20.39 18.91 29.42
C TYR A 679 -20.84 19.13 27.97
N LEU A 680 -21.01 18.05 27.21
CA LEU A 680 -21.54 18.08 25.83
C LEU A 680 -23.04 18.50 25.81
N TYR A 681 -23.80 18.12 26.84
CA TYR A 681 -25.21 18.49 26.95
C TYR A 681 -25.36 19.99 27.23
N LEU A 682 -24.53 20.56 28.13
CA LEU A 682 -24.53 22.00 28.44
C LEU A 682 -24.06 22.87 27.24
N LEU A 683 -23.14 22.36 26.45
CA LEU A 683 -22.70 23.02 25.21
C LEU A 683 -23.76 22.98 24.09
N LEU A 684 -24.62 21.97 24.08
CA LEU A 684 -25.65 21.80 23.06
C LEU A 684 -26.96 22.57 23.37
N VAL A 685 -27.24 22.87 24.64
CA VAL A 685 -28.49 23.54 25.07
C VAL A 685 -28.33 25.06 25.18
N GLY A 686 -27.10 25.60 25.13
CA GLY A 686 -26.88 27.04 24.93
C GLY A 686 -27.23 27.94 26.13
N GLU A 687 -27.11 27.46 27.37
CA GLU A 687 -27.21 28.30 28.56
C GLU A 687 -25.88 28.95 28.93
N ASP A 688 -25.92 30.21 29.27
CA ASP A 688 -24.79 31.08 29.57
C ASP A 688 -23.87 30.52 30.68
N ALA A 689 -22.58 30.55 30.41
CA ALA A 689 -21.51 30.05 31.29
C ALA A 689 -21.33 30.84 32.62
N SER A 690 -22.11 31.87 32.88
CA SER A 690 -21.94 32.74 34.06
C SER A 690 -22.54 32.20 35.37
N ARG A 691 -23.21 31.03 35.36
CA ARG A 691 -23.78 30.40 36.57
C ARG A 691 -23.08 29.13 37.07
N ALA A 692 -21.90 28.81 36.55
CA ALA A 692 -21.22 27.50 36.77
C ALA A 692 -20.15 27.51 37.89
N THR A 693 -20.30 28.31 38.95
CA THR A 693 -19.33 28.32 40.06
C THR A 693 -19.76 27.56 41.31
N GLN A 694 -20.65 26.58 41.22
CA GLN A 694 -20.93 25.67 42.35
C GLN A 694 -20.65 24.22 41.96
N ASN A 695 -19.93 23.54 42.86
CA ASN A 695 -19.37 22.20 42.85
C ASN A 695 -20.16 21.16 42.01
N PRO A 696 -19.58 20.58 40.97
CA PRO A 696 -20.30 19.74 40.00
C PRO A 696 -20.84 18.42 40.58
N LYS A 697 -20.31 17.94 41.70
CA LYS A 697 -20.77 16.69 42.36
C LYS A 697 -22.15 16.77 42.98
N GLN A 698 -22.57 17.93 43.50
CA GLN A 698 -23.88 18.07 44.16
C GLN A 698 -25.02 18.26 43.16
N ARG A 699 -24.78 18.82 41.95
CA ARG A 699 -25.79 18.94 40.90
C ARG A 699 -26.10 17.65 40.16
N THR A 700 -25.11 16.75 40.07
CA THR A 700 -25.30 15.44 39.40
C THR A 700 -26.23 14.52 40.22
N ILE A 701 -26.21 14.64 41.58
CA ILE A 701 -27.07 13.86 42.45
C ILE A 701 -28.52 14.40 42.45
N GLY A 702 -28.71 15.70 42.28
CA GLY A 702 -30.05 16.32 42.14
C GLY A 702 -30.74 15.91 40.84
N LEU A 703 -30.03 15.89 39.73
CA LEU A 703 -30.55 15.48 38.41
C LEU A 703 -30.88 14.00 38.29
N ILE A 704 -30.18 13.14 39.03
CA ILE A 704 -30.47 11.70 39.07
C ILE A 704 -31.76 11.41 39.86
N ASN A 705 -32.11 12.22 40.87
CA ASN A 705 -33.32 12.06 41.62
C ASN A 705 -34.57 12.64 40.91
N GLU A 706 -34.41 13.52 39.96
CA GLU A 706 -35.52 14.02 39.14
C GLU A 706 -35.83 13.14 37.88
N MET A 707 -34.93 12.19 37.57
CA MET A 707 -35.09 11.26 36.45
C MET A 707 -35.40 9.82 36.89
N SER A 708 -35.58 9.53 38.18
CA SER A 708 -36.11 8.29 38.71
C SER A 708 -37.53 8.51 39.23
#